data_1a6fe3b3ace221ff53fc5eed938e8984
#
_entry.id   1a6fe3b3ace221ff53fc5eed938e8984
#
_cell.length_a   1.000
_cell.length_b   1.000
_cell.length_c   1.000
_cell.angle_alpha   90.00
_cell.angle_beta   90.00
_cell.angle_gamma   90.00
#
_symmetry.space_group_name_H-M   'P 1'
#
loop_
_entity.id
_entity.type
_entity.pdbx_description
1 polymer ?
#
loop_
_entity_poly.entity_id
_entity_poly.type
_entity_poly.pdbx_seq_one_letter_code
_entity_poly.pdbx_strand_id
1 'polypeptide(L)'
;MWYKWSVIFLLQTGLQSIAQQKNPLGIQLVDVRPGTFNMGSDRGKEDADESPVHAVTITAGFKISSTEITNKQYEAFDPSHSKLRGKNGFSLKDDEAVVFVSYEEAVAFCAWLSRREGKPYRLPTEAEWEYACRAGTTTDYNTGNELPSAYQKLQHTNRTPVPVSLQVAQTPPNAWGLYDMHGNVEEWCSDWYGAYAAGAQIDPVGRKTGMSRVTRGGSHNTPVKYLRSANRQGMLPEDKHWLTGFRVVQGVLPATKALAAEPASANSQQVSQQKYSWKKITAPFFDAPVVYVIKPDSSTGIPFYKHNHCPAITWCPNGDLLAAWFSTNAESGREMVILASRLRAGKKTWDTASMFFCVPDRNTTGTSLLYDQKGTLYHINGLEAAGDWQNLAMVMRTSTNNGATWSKPVLIAPEHAKRHQVIAGSLITREGWLVQLCDADPGPRGGTALHLSKDKGAHWTTPYSLPITPLYNNGSMGGLIAGIHAGLVQLNDGRLLALGRNDNIKSDSLEKMPMSISNDAGATWQYSPSVFPPVNSGQRLVLRRLNEGPLLLISFTHSPGKSATEGMDFTKPNGEVFKGYGLYAALSFDEGKTWPIKKLLTDGAIRQLNGGAWTGLFTMDAAHAEPKGYLAATQTPDNVIHLISSNLYYSFNIAWLQQ
;
A
#
# COMPACT_ATOMS: atom_id res chain seq x y z
N MET A 1 -33.89 79.58 -7.10
CA MET A 1 -32.57 79.00 -6.78
C MET A 1 -32.71 78.12 -5.53
N TRP A 2 -32.78 76.84 -5.69
CA TRP A 2 -32.82 75.88 -4.55
C TRP A 2 -31.60 74.98 -4.60
N TYR A 3 -30.70 75.12 -3.63
CA TYR A 3 -29.53 74.25 -3.44
C TYR A 3 -29.98 72.98 -2.69
N LYS A 4 -29.80 71.80 -3.33
CA LYS A 4 -29.93 70.51 -2.65
C LYS A 4 -28.56 70.12 -2.09
N TRP A 5 -28.46 69.97 -0.78
CA TRP A 5 -27.30 69.35 -0.13
C TRP A 5 -27.50 67.82 -0.12
N SER A 6 -26.62 67.10 -0.82
CA SER A 6 -26.54 65.63 -0.70
C SER A 6 -25.56 65.28 0.43
N VAL A 7 -26.09 64.69 1.47
CA VAL A 7 -25.27 64.08 2.55
C VAL A 7 -24.78 62.70 2.07
N ILE A 8 -23.48 62.55 1.86
CA ILE A 8 -22.85 61.27 1.59
C ILE A 8 -22.57 60.59 2.91
N PHE A 9 -23.31 59.51 3.23
CA PHE A 9 -22.96 58.60 4.31
C PHE A 9 -21.79 57.72 3.90
N LEU A 10 -20.60 58.00 4.39
CA LEU A 10 -19.47 57.08 4.36
C LEU A 10 -19.73 55.94 5.37
N LEU A 11 -20.10 54.79 4.89
CA LEU A 11 -20.03 53.55 5.67
C LEU A 11 -18.53 53.20 5.86
N GLN A 12 -17.98 53.57 7.02
CA GLN A 12 -16.73 53.02 7.51
C GLN A 12 -16.99 51.56 7.92
N THR A 13 -16.70 50.59 7.04
CA THR A 13 -16.52 49.21 7.42
C THR A 13 -15.24 49.11 8.24
N GLY A 14 -15.38 49.16 9.53
CA GLY A 14 -14.27 48.87 10.44
C GLY A 14 -13.76 47.47 10.25
N LEU A 15 -12.63 47.31 9.60
CA LEU A 15 -11.80 46.13 9.72
C LEU A 15 -11.34 46.02 11.18
N GLN A 16 -12.11 45.34 12.01
CA GLN A 16 -11.64 44.92 13.33
C GLN A 16 -10.50 43.94 13.11
N SER A 17 -9.27 44.37 13.37
CA SER A 17 -8.13 43.47 13.47
C SER A 17 -8.45 42.45 14.56
N ILE A 18 -8.61 41.21 14.19
CA ILE A 18 -8.75 40.10 15.13
C ILE A 18 -7.44 40.06 15.92
N ALA A 19 -7.50 40.34 17.22
CA ALA A 19 -6.33 40.34 18.09
C ALA A 19 -5.75 38.93 18.12
N GLN A 20 -4.64 38.73 17.43
CA GLN A 20 -3.93 37.45 17.40
C GLN A 20 -3.12 37.31 18.70
N GLN A 21 -3.55 36.40 19.54
CA GLN A 21 -2.91 36.13 20.83
C GLN A 21 -1.82 35.06 20.69
N LYS A 22 -0.56 35.41 20.97
CA LYS A 22 0.54 34.44 21.11
C LYS A 22 0.53 33.83 22.51
N ASN A 23 0.70 32.52 22.59
CA ASN A 23 0.92 31.85 23.87
C ASN A 23 2.41 31.95 24.31
N PRO A 24 2.78 31.47 25.50
CA PRO A 24 4.16 31.52 26.02
C PRO A 24 5.22 30.80 25.15
N LEU A 25 4.81 29.86 24.29
CA LEU A 25 5.69 29.23 23.30
C LEU A 25 5.77 29.99 21.97
N GLY A 26 5.11 31.12 21.85
CA GLY A 26 5.02 31.89 20.63
C GLY A 26 4.06 31.29 19.59
N ILE A 27 3.25 30.31 19.95
CA ILE A 27 2.17 29.78 19.09
C ILE A 27 1.11 30.88 18.98
N GLN A 28 0.87 31.33 17.76
CA GLN A 28 -0.17 32.31 17.47
C GLN A 28 -1.51 31.61 17.27
N LEU A 29 -2.53 32.03 18.00
CA LEU A 29 -3.86 31.45 17.95
C LEU A 29 -4.86 32.40 17.27
N VAL A 30 -5.68 31.84 16.41
CA VAL A 30 -6.77 32.52 15.69
C VAL A 30 -8.10 32.07 16.28
N ASP A 31 -8.98 33.03 16.58
CA ASP A 31 -10.34 32.76 17.04
C ASP A 31 -11.23 32.34 15.86
N VAL A 32 -11.78 31.13 15.94
CA VAL A 32 -12.76 30.61 15.00
C VAL A 32 -14.14 30.68 15.63
N ARG A 33 -15.06 31.40 14.98
CA ARG A 33 -16.44 31.57 15.49
C ARG A 33 -17.31 30.36 15.12
N PRO A 34 -18.37 30.07 15.90
CA PRO A 34 -19.38 29.11 15.53
C PRO A 34 -19.99 29.42 14.16
N GLY A 35 -20.42 28.39 13.43
CA GLY A 35 -21.07 28.56 12.13
C GLY A 35 -21.34 27.23 11.43
N THR A 36 -21.91 27.31 10.23
CA THR A 36 -22.26 26.15 9.42
C THR A 36 -21.58 26.24 8.06
N PHE A 37 -21.11 25.11 7.54
CA PHE A 37 -20.52 24.98 6.23
C PHE A 37 -20.88 23.65 5.57
N ASN A 38 -20.64 23.53 4.27
CA ASN A 38 -20.73 22.26 3.56
C ASN A 38 -19.37 21.58 3.56
N MET A 39 -19.28 20.42 4.23
CA MET A 39 -18.09 19.59 4.31
C MET A 39 -18.06 18.59 3.17
N GLY A 40 -16.86 18.36 2.60
CA GLY A 40 -16.65 17.42 1.52
C GLY A 40 -16.77 18.02 0.12
N SER A 41 -16.80 17.14 -0.89
CA SER A 41 -16.91 17.48 -2.31
C SER A 41 -17.59 16.37 -3.11
N ASP A 42 -18.36 16.72 -4.15
CA ASP A 42 -19.02 15.77 -5.06
C ASP A 42 -18.29 15.64 -6.42
N ARG A 43 -16.97 15.74 -6.43
CA ARG A 43 -16.16 15.73 -7.65
C ARG A 43 -16.08 14.40 -8.40
N GLY A 44 -16.74 13.36 -7.91
CA GLY A 44 -16.87 12.10 -8.63
C GLY A 44 -16.02 10.95 -8.07
N LYS A 45 -15.76 9.93 -8.91
CA LYS A 45 -15.23 8.64 -8.46
C LYS A 45 -13.78 8.64 -7.94
N GLU A 46 -12.98 9.61 -8.33
CA GLU A 46 -11.55 9.69 -7.92
C GLU A 46 -11.40 10.17 -6.48
N ASP A 47 -12.36 10.98 -6.02
CA ASP A 47 -12.40 11.55 -4.67
C ASP A 47 -13.71 11.12 -3.97
N ALA A 48 -14.12 9.87 -4.14
CA ALA A 48 -15.38 9.34 -3.62
C ALA A 48 -15.46 9.34 -2.08
N ASP A 49 -14.34 9.36 -1.42
CA ASP A 49 -14.21 9.43 0.03
C ASP A 49 -14.49 10.83 0.60
N GLU A 50 -14.54 11.86 -0.25
CA GLU A 50 -14.98 13.20 0.12
C GLU A 50 -16.51 13.37 0.08
N SER A 51 -17.23 12.34 -0.38
CA SER A 51 -18.70 12.31 -0.51
C SER A 51 -19.35 11.52 0.62
N PRO A 52 -20.64 11.81 0.92
CA PRO A 52 -21.48 12.86 0.37
C PRO A 52 -21.14 14.24 0.95
N VAL A 53 -21.33 15.30 0.17
CA VAL A 53 -21.34 16.66 0.70
C VAL A 53 -22.48 16.78 1.71
N HIS A 54 -22.18 17.31 2.86
CA HIS A 54 -23.17 17.44 3.96
C HIS A 54 -22.95 18.72 4.77
N ALA A 55 -24.02 19.24 5.33
CA ALA A 55 -23.95 20.41 6.19
C ALA A 55 -23.34 20.04 7.55
N VAL A 56 -22.36 20.80 8.00
CA VAL A 56 -21.76 20.66 9.33
C VAL A 56 -21.93 21.97 10.10
N THR A 57 -22.46 21.88 11.31
CA THR A 57 -22.57 23.01 12.24
C THR A 57 -21.54 22.87 13.35
N ILE A 58 -20.65 23.85 13.48
CA ILE A 58 -19.74 24.02 14.61
C ILE A 58 -20.47 24.91 15.63
N THR A 59 -20.84 24.36 16.77
CA THR A 59 -21.71 25.04 17.74
C THR A 59 -20.94 25.91 18.73
N ALA A 60 -19.69 25.59 19.03
CA ALA A 60 -18.82 26.32 19.94
C ALA A 60 -17.61 26.90 19.22
N GLY A 61 -17.26 28.15 19.52
CA GLY A 61 -16.02 28.74 19.03
C GLY A 61 -14.80 28.06 19.66
N PHE A 62 -13.72 28.02 18.91
CA PHE A 62 -12.42 27.47 19.34
C PHE A 62 -11.28 28.37 18.85
N LYS A 63 -10.08 28.16 19.39
CA LYS A 63 -8.87 28.80 18.84
C LYS A 63 -8.02 27.75 18.16
N ILE A 64 -7.45 28.09 17.00
CA ILE A 64 -6.56 27.21 16.25
C ILE A 64 -5.23 27.91 16.00
N SER A 65 -4.12 27.17 15.99
CA SER A 65 -2.81 27.76 15.66
C SER A 65 -2.80 28.28 14.22
N SER A 66 -2.24 29.48 14.03
CA SER A 66 -2.21 30.13 12.71
C SER A 66 -1.38 29.38 11.69
N THR A 67 -0.41 28.62 12.14
CA THR A 67 0.49 27.76 11.36
C THR A 67 0.55 26.37 11.96
N GLU A 68 1.23 25.45 11.30
CA GLU A 68 1.68 24.21 11.90
C GLU A 68 2.61 24.47 13.09
N ILE A 69 2.78 23.51 13.97
CA ILE A 69 3.76 23.55 15.05
C ILE A 69 5.17 23.47 14.46
N THR A 70 6.06 24.35 14.90
CA THR A 70 7.43 24.43 14.42
C THR A 70 8.40 23.56 15.24
N ASN A 71 9.59 23.29 14.71
CA ASN A 71 10.67 22.58 15.42
C ASN A 71 10.94 23.17 16.79
N LYS A 72 11.14 24.49 16.88
CA LYS A 72 11.39 25.18 18.14
C LYS A 72 10.28 24.98 19.16
N GLN A 73 9.04 25.01 18.70
CA GLN A 73 7.87 24.82 19.59
C GLN A 73 7.76 23.38 20.06
N TYR A 74 7.99 22.41 19.19
CA TYR A 74 7.90 20.99 19.52
C TYR A 74 9.05 20.54 20.41
N GLU A 75 10.25 20.99 20.17
CA GLU A 75 11.46 20.66 20.96
C GLU A 75 11.45 21.22 22.38
N ALA A 76 10.58 22.20 22.65
CA ALA A 76 10.31 22.61 24.04
C ALA A 76 9.57 21.50 24.84
N PHE A 77 8.89 20.58 24.17
CA PHE A 77 8.27 19.39 24.72
C PHE A 77 9.24 18.19 24.69
N ASP A 78 9.80 17.91 23.52
CA ASP A 78 10.76 16.81 23.32
C ASP A 78 12.08 17.32 22.70
N PRO A 79 13.05 17.71 23.53
CA PRO A 79 14.36 18.17 23.04
C PRO A 79 15.11 17.13 22.20
N SER A 80 14.80 15.82 22.36
CA SER A 80 15.46 14.75 21.63
C SER A 80 15.07 14.73 20.15
N HIS A 81 13.93 15.33 19.78
CA HIS A 81 13.45 15.45 18.41
C HIS A 81 14.40 16.24 17.52
N SER A 82 15.23 17.12 18.10
CA SER A 82 16.27 17.87 17.36
C SER A 82 17.22 16.96 16.56
N LYS A 83 17.36 15.68 16.92
CA LYS A 83 18.16 14.68 16.19
C LYS A 83 17.55 14.31 14.83
N LEU A 84 16.26 14.62 14.63
CA LEU A 84 15.56 14.37 13.37
C LEU A 84 15.59 15.57 12.42
N ARG A 85 16.07 16.72 12.87
CA ARG A 85 16.24 17.89 12.00
C ARG A 85 17.14 17.57 10.81
N GLY A 86 16.71 17.94 9.63
CA GLY A 86 17.45 17.68 8.40
C GLY A 86 17.47 16.21 7.96
N LYS A 87 16.78 15.32 8.64
CA LYS A 87 16.61 13.93 8.17
C LYS A 87 15.93 13.96 6.79
N ASN A 88 16.51 13.25 5.83
CA ASN A 88 16.11 13.29 4.42
C ASN A 88 16.16 14.71 3.78
N GLY A 89 16.81 15.67 4.40
CA GLY A 89 16.94 17.05 3.94
C GLY A 89 15.80 18.00 4.35
N PHE A 90 14.87 17.57 5.21
CA PHE A 90 13.68 18.35 5.59
C PHE A 90 13.74 18.87 7.03
N SER A 91 12.96 19.93 7.30
CA SER A 91 12.71 20.46 8.65
C SER A 91 13.99 20.74 9.45
N LEU A 92 14.83 21.60 8.93
CA LEU A 92 16.15 21.91 9.52
C LEU A 92 16.10 23.07 10.52
N LYS A 93 15.32 24.13 10.22
CA LYS A 93 15.33 25.42 10.97
C LYS A 93 14.29 25.44 12.09
N ASP A 94 14.48 26.36 13.03
CA ASP A 94 13.58 26.59 14.18
C ASP A 94 12.14 26.89 13.77
N ASP A 95 11.95 27.65 12.70
CA ASP A 95 10.69 28.13 12.17
C ASP A 95 10.12 27.29 11.02
N GLU A 96 10.69 26.12 10.78
CA GLU A 96 10.10 25.13 9.87
C GLU A 96 9.12 24.23 10.64
N ALA A 97 8.06 23.78 9.93
CA ALA A 97 7.10 22.84 10.48
C ALA A 97 7.81 21.58 10.98
N VAL A 98 7.48 21.13 12.16
CA VAL A 98 7.97 19.86 12.68
C VAL A 98 7.39 18.71 11.88
N VAL A 99 8.23 17.75 11.50
CA VAL A 99 7.86 16.51 10.80
C VAL A 99 8.44 15.30 11.53
N PHE A 100 8.15 14.08 11.07
CA PHE A 100 8.48 12.84 11.75
C PHE A 100 7.81 12.72 13.13
N VAL A 101 6.58 13.20 13.25
CA VAL A 101 5.75 13.14 14.46
C VAL A 101 4.57 12.21 14.23
N SER A 102 4.43 11.16 15.04
CA SER A 102 3.27 10.26 15.01
C SER A 102 2.03 10.93 15.60
N TYR A 103 0.86 10.32 15.39
CA TYR A 103 -0.39 10.81 15.99
C TYR A 103 -0.29 10.85 17.52
N GLU A 104 0.22 9.79 18.14
CA GLU A 104 0.38 9.69 19.59
C GLU A 104 1.35 10.74 20.14
N GLU A 105 2.43 11.02 19.43
CA GLU A 105 3.40 12.06 19.80
C GLU A 105 2.78 13.47 19.69
N ALA A 106 1.96 13.73 18.65
CA ALA A 106 1.23 14.99 18.51
C ALA A 106 0.17 15.18 19.63
N VAL A 107 -0.56 14.11 20.00
CA VAL A 107 -1.48 14.12 21.14
C VAL A 107 -0.73 14.35 22.46
N ALA A 108 0.43 13.73 22.64
CA ALA A 108 1.25 13.92 23.84
C ALA A 108 1.75 15.37 23.96
N PHE A 109 2.15 16.00 22.85
CA PHE A 109 2.47 17.44 22.81
C PHE A 109 1.27 18.30 23.27
N CYS A 110 0.08 18.04 22.72
CA CYS A 110 -1.13 18.76 23.12
C CYS A 110 -1.44 18.60 24.62
N ALA A 111 -1.31 17.39 25.15
CA ALA A 111 -1.51 17.11 26.58
C ALA A 111 -0.46 17.81 27.47
N TRP A 112 0.79 17.83 27.03
CA TRP A 112 1.86 18.57 27.72
C TRP A 112 1.59 20.09 27.72
N LEU A 113 1.19 20.65 26.55
CA LEU A 113 0.88 22.07 26.42
C LEU A 113 -0.33 22.44 27.29
N SER A 114 -1.33 21.56 27.37
CA SER A 114 -2.51 21.75 28.23
C SER A 114 -2.11 21.87 29.71
N ARG A 115 -1.26 20.97 30.20
CA ARG A 115 -0.77 21.02 31.59
C ARG A 115 0.07 22.27 31.85
N ARG A 116 0.90 22.67 30.90
CA ARG A 116 1.79 23.82 31.03
C ARG A 116 1.02 25.14 31.13
N GLU A 117 -0.08 25.27 30.39
CA GLU A 117 -0.82 26.54 30.30
C GLU A 117 -2.13 26.55 31.09
N GLY A 118 -2.54 25.42 31.65
CA GLY A 118 -3.81 25.30 32.37
C GLY A 118 -5.05 25.49 31.47
N LYS A 119 -4.89 25.23 30.16
CA LYS A 119 -5.94 25.39 29.13
C LYS A 119 -6.00 24.11 28.29
N PRO A 120 -7.17 23.68 27.80
CA PRO A 120 -7.28 22.48 26.99
C PRO A 120 -6.72 22.71 25.60
N TYR A 121 -5.69 21.93 25.22
CA TYR A 121 -5.14 21.84 23.87
C TYR A 121 -5.32 20.44 23.33
N ARG A 122 -5.62 20.32 22.04
CA ARG A 122 -5.83 19.07 21.31
C ARG A 122 -5.54 19.25 19.82
N LEU A 123 -5.57 18.16 19.09
CA LEU A 123 -5.65 18.21 17.63
C LEU A 123 -7.05 18.70 17.20
N PRO A 124 -7.18 19.35 16.03
CA PRO A 124 -8.50 19.67 15.46
C PRO A 124 -9.28 18.39 15.16
N THR A 125 -10.61 18.44 15.20
CA THR A 125 -11.42 17.46 14.49
C THR A 125 -11.28 17.70 12.98
N GLU A 126 -11.57 16.69 12.19
CA GLU A 126 -11.53 16.82 10.71
C GLU A 126 -12.44 17.96 10.23
N ALA A 127 -13.63 18.07 10.83
CA ALA A 127 -14.57 19.14 10.49
C ALA A 127 -14.10 20.52 10.91
N GLU A 128 -13.49 20.68 12.09
CA GLU A 128 -12.89 21.93 12.52
C GLU A 128 -11.76 22.36 11.59
N TRP A 129 -10.94 21.40 11.13
CA TRP A 129 -9.85 21.67 10.21
C TRP A 129 -10.37 22.17 8.85
N GLU A 130 -11.35 21.47 8.24
CA GLU A 130 -11.92 21.87 6.95
C GLU A 130 -12.67 23.20 7.04
N TYR A 131 -13.43 23.42 8.11
CA TYR A 131 -14.10 24.69 8.38
C TYR A 131 -13.10 25.86 8.45
N ALA A 132 -12.01 25.66 9.18
CA ALA A 132 -10.92 26.63 9.31
C ALA A 132 -10.17 26.85 7.99
N CYS A 133 -9.92 25.79 7.21
CA CYS A 133 -9.30 25.85 5.89
C CYS A 133 -10.13 26.68 4.92
N ARG A 134 -11.43 26.40 4.84
CA ARG A 134 -12.36 27.12 3.95
C ARG A 134 -12.52 28.59 4.31
N ALA A 135 -12.50 28.93 5.58
CA ALA A 135 -12.64 30.31 6.07
C ALA A 135 -13.78 31.09 5.39
N GLY A 136 -14.93 30.40 5.17
CA GLY A 136 -16.13 30.95 4.53
C GLY A 136 -16.22 30.71 3.02
N THR A 137 -15.23 30.13 2.36
CA THR A 137 -15.30 29.82 0.93
C THR A 137 -15.98 28.46 0.67
N THR A 138 -16.56 28.32 -0.53
CA THR A 138 -17.16 27.06 -1.02
C THR A 138 -16.37 26.48 -2.21
N THR A 139 -15.28 27.12 -2.57
CA THR A 139 -14.39 26.77 -3.68
C THR A 139 -13.45 25.63 -3.29
N ASP A 140 -12.69 25.12 -4.26
CA ASP A 140 -11.72 24.03 -4.06
C ASP A 140 -10.64 24.41 -3.03
N TYR A 141 -10.16 25.62 -3.12
CA TYR A 141 -9.14 26.19 -2.23
C TYR A 141 -9.69 27.48 -1.58
N ASN A 142 -9.09 27.91 -0.51
CA ASN A 142 -9.43 29.19 0.10
C ASN A 142 -9.11 30.40 -0.81
N THR A 143 -8.30 30.19 -1.84
CA THR A 143 -7.93 31.18 -2.87
C THR A 143 -8.89 31.19 -4.08
N GLY A 144 -9.86 30.29 -4.15
CA GLY A 144 -10.75 30.11 -5.30
C GLY A 144 -10.69 28.69 -5.86
N ASN A 145 -10.99 28.52 -7.16
CA ASN A 145 -10.92 27.22 -7.84
C ASN A 145 -9.52 26.89 -8.39
N GLU A 146 -8.58 27.80 -8.26
CA GLU A 146 -7.18 27.60 -8.61
C GLU A 146 -6.27 27.93 -7.43
N LEU A 147 -5.23 27.12 -7.24
CA LEU A 147 -4.21 27.36 -6.22
C LEU A 147 -3.02 28.09 -6.87
N PRO A 148 -2.67 29.31 -6.42
CA PRO A 148 -1.53 30.04 -6.94
C PRO A 148 -0.23 29.26 -6.82
N SER A 149 0.69 29.45 -7.76
CA SER A 149 1.98 28.73 -7.80
C SER A 149 2.83 28.90 -6.54
N ALA A 150 2.66 30.00 -5.81
CA ALA A 150 3.35 30.24 -4.54
C ALA A 150 3.06 29.17 -3.46
N TYR A 151 1.92 28.48 -3.54
CA TYR A 151 1.56 27.39 -2.62
C TYR A 151 2.16 26.04 -3.05
N GLN A 152 2.67 25.95 -4.27
CA GLN A 152 3.18 24.70 -4.85
C GLN A 152 4.70 24.65 -4.66
N LYS A 153 5.16 24.16 -3.50
CA LYS A 153 6.60 24.18 -3.17
C LYS A 153 7.42 23.29 -4.09
N LEU A 154 7.02 22.04 -4.26
CA LEU A 154 7.63 21.14 -5.22
C LEU A 154 6.68 19.97 -5.47
N GLN A 155 6.46 19.67 -6.74
CA GLN A 155 5.79 18.45 -7.10
C GLN A 155 6.84 17.38 -7.39
N HIS A 156 6.70 16.28 -6.74
CA HIS A 156 7.58 15.15 -6.94
C HIS A 156 7.38 14.58 -8.34
N THR A 157 8.32 14.81 -9.20
CA THR A 157 8.31 14.23 -10.56
C THR A 157 9.21 13.00 -10.67
N ASN A 158 10.10 12.79 -9.71
CA ASN A 158 11.10 11.71 -9.74
C ASN A 158 11.31 11.14 -8.34
N ARG A 159 11.03 9.94 -8.15
CA ARG A 159 11.41 8.86 -7.21
C ARG A 159 12.36 9.19 -6.04
N THR A 160 12.79 10.40 -5.84
CA THR A 160 13.65 10.81 -4.73
C THR A 160 13.09 12.09 -4.12
N PRO A 161 12.87 12.15 -2.78
CA PRO A 161 12.48 13.37 -2.12
C PRO A 161 13.49 14.47 -2.44
N VAL A 162 13.01 15.61 -2.95
CA VAL A 162 13.84 16.79 -3.15
C VAL A 162 13.62 17.71 -1.95
N PRO A 163 14.66 18.03 -1.18
CA PRO A 163 14.54 18.91 -0.03
C PRO A 163 13.98 20.29 -0.42
N VAL A 164 12.96 20.73 0.30
CA VAL A 164 12.38 22.07 0.23
C VAL A 164 12.29 22.65 1.62
N SER A 165 12.27 24.00 1.73
CA SER A 165 12.03 24.63 3.02
C SER A 165 10.58 24.39 3.47
N LEU A 166 10.44 23.95 4.72
CA LEU A 166 9.15 23.80 5.41
C LEU A 166 8.86 24.99 6.32
N GLN A 167 9.52 26.13 6.10
CA GLN A 167 9.28 27.36 6.85
C GLN A 167 7.79 27.73 6.76
N VAL A 168 7.18 27.95 7.93
CA VAL A 168 5.74 28.24 8.04
C VAL A 168 5.45 29.69 7.61
N ALA A 169 4.19 29.96 7.26
CA ALA A 169 3.68 31.29 6.88
C ALA A 169 4.41 31.94 5.68
N GLN A 170 4.83 31.14 4.70
CA GLN A 170 5.47 31.67 3.48
C GLN A 170 4.46 32.04 2.39
N THR A 171 3.19 31.64 2.55
CA THR A 171 2.10 31.99 1.63
C THR A 171 1.11 32.94 2.32
N PRO A 172 0.29 33.70 1.57
CA PRO A 172 -0.75 34.50 2.19
C PRO A 172 -1.70 33.68 3.05
N PRO A 173 -2.17 34.22 4.18
CA PRO A 173 -3.16 33.52 5.00
C PRO A 173 -4.53 33.50 4.32
N ASN A 174 -5.41 32.57 4.75
CA ASN A 174 -6.81 32.63 4.39
C ASN A 174 -7.53 33.84 5.06
N ALA A 175 -8.83 34.01 4.77
CA ALA A 175 -9.60 35.17 5.27
C ALA A 175 -9.69 35.23 6.81
N TRP A 176 -9.39 34.15 7.54
CA TRP A 176 -9.35 34.13 9.01
C TRP A 176 -7.94 34.26 9.60
N GLY A 177 -6.91 34.38 8.77
CA GLY A 177 -5.52 34.54 9.21
C GLY A 177 -4.79 33.23 9.45
N LEU A 178 -5.23 32.13 8.82
CA LEU A 178 -4.56 30.81 8.88
C LEU A 178 -3.68 30.61 7.66
N TYR A 179 -2.46 30.17 7.89
CA TYR A 179 -1.43 29.92 6.90
C TYR A 179 -1.32 28.42 6.60
N ASP A 180 -0.76 28.10 5.45
CA ASP A 180 -0.29 26.75 5.05
C ASP A 180 -1.40 25.69 5.04
N MET A 181 -2.69 26.11 4.88
CA MET A 181 -3.82 25.18 4.82
C MET A 181 -3.86 24.34 3.53
N HIS A 182 -3.02 24.62 2.55
CA HIS A 182 -2.92 23.95 1.26
C HIS A 182 -1.46 23.61 0.96
N GLY A 183 -0.95 22.53 1.50
CA GLY A 183 0.43 22.08 1.31
C GLY A 183 1.31 22.30 2.53
N ASN A 184 2.60 22.49 2.35
CA ASN A 184 3.66 22.50 3.34
C ASN A 184 3.82 21.14 4.01
N VAL A 185 3.05 20.80 5.05
CA VAL A 185 3.01 19.45 5.62
C VAL A 185 1.56 19.00 5.83
N GLU A 186 1.33 17.71 5.75
CA GLU A 186 0.06 17.10 6.14
C GLU A 186 -0.16 17.26 7.64
N GLU A 187 -1.39 17.42 8.07
CA GLU A 187 -1.71 17.72 9.45
C GLU A 187 -2.62 16.69 10.07
N TRP A 188 -2.20 16.12 11.20
CA TRP A 188 -2.99 15.21 11.99
C TRP A 188 -4.30 15.85 12.48
N CYS A 189 -5.42 15.12 12.28
CA CYS A 189 -6.70 15.38 12.91
C CYS A 189 -7.04 14.30 13.96
N SER A 190 -7.92 14.63 14.90
CA SER A 190 -8.29 13.72 16.00
C SER A 190 -9.11 12.53 15.56
N ASP A 191 -9.70 12.58 14.38
CA ASP A 191 -10.71 11.64 13.90
C ASP A 191 -10.12 10.34 13.41
N TRP A 192 -10.79 9.21 13.71
CA TRP A 192 -10.60 7.99 12.96
C TRP A 192 -11.19 8.15 11.56
N TYR A 193 -10.41 7.78 10.57
CA TYR A 193 -10.86 7.81 9.19
C TYR A 193 -12.01 6.85 8.93
N GLY A 194 -12.98 7.26 8.13
CA GLY A 194 -14.10 6.46 7.67
C GLY A 194 -15.00 7.25 6.71
N ALA A 195 -15.95 6.57 6.10
CA ALA A 195 -16.92 7.21 5.22
C ALA A 195 -17.73 8.27 5.97
N TYR A 196 -18.03 9.36 5.30
CA TYR A 196 -18.94 10.37 5.85
C TYR A 196 -20.33 9.79 6.04
N ALA A 197 -21.00 10.23 7.12
CA ALA A 197 -22.42 9.95 7.29
C ALA A 197 -23.24 10.90 6.40
N ALA A 198 -24.32 10.36 5.84
CA ALA A 198 -25.28 11.19 5.11
C ALA A 198 -26.06 12.11 6.06
N GLY A 199 -26.44 13.30 5.57
CA GLY A 199 -27.23 14.27 6.29
C GLY A 199 -26.40 15.22 7.16
N ALA A 200 -27.10 16.23 7.73
CA ALA A 200 -26.46 17.26 8.53
C ALA A 200 -25.84 16.72 9.81
N GLN A 201 -24.65 17.23 10.16
CA GLN A 201 -23.88 16.86 11.34
C GLN A 201 -23.71 18.07 12.27
N ILE A 202 -23.66 17.81 13.57
CA ILE A 202 -23.38 18.84 14.59
C ILE A 202 -22.13 18.42 15.35
N ASP A 203 -21.09 19.28 15.30
CA ASP A 203 -19.79 19.06 15.93
C ASP A 203 -19.25 17.62 15.76
N PRO A 204 -19.11 17.09 14.53
CA PRO A 204 -18.71 15.70 14.34
C PRO A 204 -17.29 15.46 14.85
N VAL A 205 -17.07 14.26 15.40
CA VAL A 205 -15.78 13.79 15.96
C VAL A 205 -15.30 12.49 15.32
N GLY A 206 -15.77 12.21 14.11
CA GLY A 206 -15.42 11.01 13.35
C GLY A 206 -16.01 9.73 13.94
N ARG A 207 -15.33 8.61 13.66
CA ARG A 207 -15.76 7.27 14.08
C ARG A 207 -15.18 6.89 15.44
N LYS A 208 -15.86 5.98 16.15
CA LYS A 208 -15.42 5.48 17.46
C LYS A 208 -14.07 4.74 17.39
N THR A 209 -13.86 3.98 16.34
CA THR A 209 -12.63 3.23 16.09
C THR A 209 -12.35 3.17 14.59
N GLY A 210 -11.10 3.00 14.22
CA GLY A 210 -10.66 2.86 12.83
C GLY A 210 -9.27 2.26 12.77
N MET A 211 -8.76 2.15 11.56
CA MET A 211 -7.40 1.68 11.29
C MET A 211 -6.45 2.86 11.11
N SER A 212 -6.92 3.91 10.46
CA SER A 212 -6.14 5.12 10.15
C SER A 212 -6.74 6.34 10.82
N ARG A 213 -5.91 7.31 11.19
CA ARG A 213 -6.32 8.67 11.55
C ARG A 213 -6.42 9.52 10.31
N VAL A 214 -7.23 10.55 10.37
CA VAL A 214 -7.34 11.53 9.30
C VAL A 214 -6.11 12.44 9.31
N THR A 215 -5.55 12.71 8.11
CA THR A 215 -4.65 13.83 7.84
C THR A 215 -5.25 14.75 6.79
N ARG A 216 -4.94 16.03 6.83
CA ARG A 216 -5.52 17.08 5.98
C ARG A 216 -4.45 18.01 5.42
N GLY A 217 -4.81 18.80 4.40
CA GLY A 217 -3.98 19.85 3.81
C GLY A 217 -3.04 19.40 2.70
N GLY A 218 -2.63 18.14 2.72
CA GLY A 218 -1.55 17.65 1.86
C GLY A 218 -0.20 18.25 2.25
N SER A 219 0.85 17.91 1.53
CA SER A 219 2.22 18.33 1.82
C SER A 219 2.86 19.07 0.65
N HIS A 220 4.10 19.50 0.82
CA HIS A 220 4.94 20.06 -0.24
C HIS A 220 5.13 19.10 -1.44
N ASN A 221 4.92 17.80 -1.23
CA ASN A 221 5.07 16.76 -2.25
C ASN A 221 3.74 16.30 -2.84
N THR A 222 2.63 16.90 -2.44
CA THR A 222 1.30 16.50 -2.89
C THR A 222 0.93 17.24 -4.18
N PRO A 223 0.47 16.54 -5.24
CA PRO A 223 -0.05 17.17 -6.45
C PRO A 223 -1.20 18.15 -6.16
N VAL A 224 -1.24 19.27 -6.87
CA VAL A 224 -2.18 20.38 -6.63
C VAL A 224 -3.63 19.93 -6.48
N LYS A 225 -4.09 19.01 -7.33
CA LYS A 225 -5.46 18.48 -7.29
C LYS A 225 -5.86 17.84 -5.94
N TYR A 226 -4.89 17.45 -5.12
CA TYR A 226 -5.09 16.87 -3.78
C TYR A 226 -4.76 17.86 -2.64
N LEU A 227 -4.50 19.14 -2.96
CA LEU A 227 -4.34 20.20 -1.96
C LEU A 227 -5.65 20.94 -1.67
N ARG A 228 -6.80 20.42 -2.14
CA ARG A 228 -8.12 21.03 -1.98
C ARG A 228 -8.58 21.04 -0.51
N SER A 229 -9.43 21.98 -0.14
CA SER A 229 -10.01 22.06 1.20
C SER A 229 -10.73 20.79 1.62
N ALA A 230 -11.40 20.10 0.68
CA ALA A 230 -12.14 18.88 0.92
C ALA A 230 -11.26 17.63 0.94
N ASN A 231 -10.05 17.68 0.36
CA ASN A 231 -9.20 16.49 0.26
C ASN A 231 -8.84 15.95 1.65
N ARG A 232 -8.95 14.67 1.81
CA ARG A 232 -8.70 13.94 3.05
C ARG A 232 -7.79 12.74 2.78
N GLN A 233 -6.97 12.39 3.76
CA GLN A 233 -6.04 11.27 3.67
C GLN A 233 -6.10 10.45 4.95
N GLY A 234 -5.79 9.19 4.85
CA GLY A 234 -5.60 8.34 6.02
C GLY A 234 -4.12 8.11 6.30
N MET A 235 -3.78 7.92 7.58
CA MET A 235 -2.44 7.53 7.99
C MET A 235 -2.49 6.64 9.24
N LEU A 236 -1.65 5.62 9.32
CA LEU A 236 -1.54 4.79 10.52
C LEU A 236 -1.09 5.64 11.70
N PRO A 237 -1.67 5.48 12.90
CA PRO A 237 -1.34 6.36 14.03
C PRO A 237 0.13 6.36 14.42
N GLU A 238 0.83 5.25 14.24
CA GLU A 238 2.26 5.10 14.55
C GLU A 238 3.19 5.56 13.42
N ASP A 239 2.65 5.81 12.22
CA ASP A 239 3.44 6.23 11.09
C ASP A 239 3.93 7.68 11.26
N LYS A 240 5.15 7.93 10.83
CA LYS A 240 5.76 9.25 10.87
C LYS A 240 6.85 9.37 9.80
N HIS A 241 6.75 10.41 9.02
CA HIS A 241 7.68 10.68 7.92
C HIS A 241 7.82 12.19 7.65
N TRP A 242 8.60 12.56 6.65
CA TRP A 242 8.97 13.95 6.33
C TRP A 242 7.83 14.81 5.76
N LEU A 243 6.65 14.24 5.53
CA LEU A 243 5.50 14.97 4.95
C LEU A 243 4.48 15.39 6.01
N THR A 244 4.56 14.87 7.24
CA THR A 244 3.48 14.97 8.23
C THR A 244 3.91 15.69 9.49
N GLY A 245 3.17 16.73 9.80
CA GLY A 245 3.23 17.52 11.03
C GLY A 245 1.82 17.67 11.65
N PHE A 246 1.56 18.78 12.33
CA PHE A 246 0.25 19.05 12.93
C PHE A 246 0.11 20.50 13.35
N ARG A 247 -1.15 20.93 13.53
CA ARG A 247 -1.51 22.18 14.23
C ARG A 247 -2.36 21.86 15.44
N VAL A 248 -2.51 22.83 16.37
CA VAL A 248 -3.24 22.62 17.61
C VAL A 248 -4.50 23.49 17.69
N VAL A 249 -5.50 22.96 18.37
CA VAL A 249 -6.71 23.68 18.78
C VAL A 249 -6.67 23.88 20.29
N GLN A 250 -6.98 25.10 20.76
CA GLN A 250 -7.28 25.40 22.14
C GLN A 250 -8.82 25.41 22.29
N GLY A 251 -9.34 24.46 23.01
CA GLY A 251 -10.76 24.22 23.22
C GLY A 251 -11.04 22.80 23.66
N VAL A 252 -12.18 22.57 24.30
CA VAL A 252 -12.62 21.24 24.69
C VAL A 252 -13.06 20.47 23.46
N LEU A 253 -12.78 19.16 23.41
CA LEU A 253 -13.30 18.30 22.35
C LEU A 253 -14.85 18.29 22.42
N PRO A 254 -15.54 18.41 21.28
CA PRO A 254 -17.01 18.32 21.27
C PRO A 254 -17.51 17.02 21.93
N ALA A 255 -18.60 17.10 22.66
CA ALA A 255 -19.20 15.96 23.35
C ALA A 255 -20.10 15.10 22.45
N THR A 256 -20.04 15.30 21.15
CA THR A 256 -20.82 14.55 20.16
C THR A 256 -20.47 13.07 20.18
N LYS A 257 -21.48 12.22 20.07
CA LYS A 257 -21.26 10.78 19.98
C LYS A 257 -20.60 10.42 18.65
N ALA A 258 -19.44 9.79 18.72
CA ALA A 258 -18.75 9.30 17.55
C ALA A 258 -19.59 8.28 16.76
N LEU A 259 -19.43 8.27 15.44
CA LEU A 259 -20.07 7.31 14.55
C LEU A 259 -19.60 5.87 14.88
N ALA A 260 -20.44 4.88 14.56
CA ALA A 260 -20.08 3.47 14.72
C ALA A 260 -18.82 3.12 13.89
N ALA A 261 -18.12 2.07 14.27
CA ALA A 261 -17.06 1.49 13.44
C ALA A 261 -17.60 1.07 12.07
N GLU A 262 -16.72 1.04 11.06
CA GLU A 262 -17.08 0.48 9.75
C GLU A 262 -17.50 -0.99 9.87
N PRO A 263 -18.51 -1.44 9.11
CA PRO A 263 -18.93 -2.83 9.12
C PRO A 263 -17.82 -3.75 8.58
N ALA A 264 -17.79 -4.99 9.09
CA ALA A 264 -16.86 -6.00 8.58
C ALA A 264 -17.13 -6.30 7.10
N SER A 265 -16.08 -6.38 6.30
CA SER A 265 -16.16 -6.68 4.87
C SER A 265 -16.61 -8.13 4.60
N ALA A 266 -17.15 -8.40 3.41
CA ALA A 266 -17.72 -9.70 3.05
C ALA A 266 -16.72 -10.87 3.17
N ASN A 267 -15.43 -10.66 2.83
CA ASN A 267 -14.39 -11.70 2.98
C ASN A 267 -14.14 -12.10 4.45
N SER A 268 -14.56 -11.29 5.41
CA SER A 268 -14.44 -11.52 6.85
C SER A 268 -15.70 -12.12 7.48
N GLN A 269 -16.82 -12.13 6.74
CA GLN A 269 -18.09 -12.63 7.24
C GLN A 269 -18.24 -14.15 7.00
N GLN A 270 -19.00 -14.83 7.86
CA GLN A 270 -19.34 -16.24 7.74
C GLN A 270 -18.11 -17.15 7.55
N VAL A 271 -16.98 -16.80 8.17
CA VAL A 271 -15.76 -17.61 8.12
C VAL A 271 -15.85 -18.74 9.14
N SER A 272 -15.92 -19.96 8.65
CA SER A 272 -15.94 -21.15 9.51
C SER A 272 -14.70 -21.24 10.39
N GLN A 273 -14.89 -21.61 11.65
CA GLN A 273 -13.78 -21.86 12.59
C GLN A 273 -13.49 -23.35 12.74
N GLN A 274 -14.22 -24.20 12.06
CA GLN A 274 -13.97 -25.63 12.06
C GLN A 274 -12.76 -25.96 11.21
N LYS A 275 -11.87 -26.79 11.73
CA LYS A 275 -10.72 -27.28 10.98
C LYS A 275 -11.19 -28.21 9.85
N TYR A 276 -10.69 -27.96 8.64
CA TYR A 276 -11.01 -28.79 7.48
C TYR A 276 -10.25 -30.12 7.51
N SER A 277 -10.90 -31.20 7.11
CA SER A 277 -10.29 -32.53 6.99
C SER A 277 -9.82 -32.73 5.55
N TRP A 278 -8.51 -32.62 5.34
CA TRP A 278 -7.89 -32.79 4.04
C TRP A 278 -7.74 -34.27 3.68
N LYS A 279 -8.10 -34.63 2.45
CA LYS A 279 -7.86 -35.94 1.87
C LYS A 279 -6.89 -35.81 0.69
N LYS A 280 -5.73 -36.46 0.78
CA LYS A 280 -4.71 -36.40 -0.28
C LYS A 280 -5.27 -36.84 -1.64
N ILE A 281 -4.98 -36.06 -2.67
CA ILE A 281 -5.34 -36.30 -4.05
C ILE A 281 -4.07 -36.76 -4.79
N THR A 282 -4.02 -38.05 -5.11
CA THR A 282 -2.88 -38.71 -5.78
C THR A 282 -3.11 -38.92 -7.26
N ALA A 283 -4.37 -39.03 -7.68
CA ALA A 283 -4.71 -39.16 -9.11
C ALA A 283 -4.38 -37.85 -9.83
N PRO A 284 -3.81 -37.90 -11.04
CA PRO A 284 -3.53 -36.69 -11.83
C PRO A 284 -4.80 -35.89 -12.11
N PHE A 285 -4.75 -34.60 -11.88
CA PHE A 285 -5.83 -33.70 -12.27
C PHE A 285 -5.33 -32.29 -12.60
N PHE A 286 -6.05 -31.60 -13.46
CA PHE A 286 -5.94 -30.21 -13.80
C PHE A 286 -7.34 -29.66 -14.05
N ASP A 287 -7.75 -28.68 -13.27
CA ASP A 287 -9.03 -28.00 -13.49
C ASP A 287 -8.86 -26.85 -14.47
N ALA A 288 -9.84 -26.70 -15.35
CA ALA A 288 -9.90 -25.55 -16.25
C ALA A 288 -9.86 -24.23 -15.46
N PRO A 289 -9.06 -23.23 -15.89
CA PRO A 289 -8.92 -21.99 -15.17
C PRO A 289 -10.24 -21.22 -15.10
N VAL A 290 -10.52 -20.64 -13.94
CA VAL A 290 -11.72 -19.83 -13.66
C VAL A 290 -11.34 -18.44 -13.18
N VAL A 291 -12.21 -17.46 -13.43
CA VAL A 291 -12.04 -16.09 -12.92
C VAL A 291 -12.26 -16.08 -11.42
N TYR A 292 -11.30 -15.50 -10.67
CA TYR A 292 -11.44 -15.29 -9.23
C TYR A 292 -11.63 -13.81 -8.84
N VAL A 293 -11.29 -12.88 -9.74
CA VAL A 293 -11.50 -11.44 -9.56
C VAL A 293 -12.93 -11.08 -9.98
N ILE A 294 -13.89 -11.34 -9.10
CA ILE A 294 -15.30 -11.13 -9.37
C ILE A 294 -15.71 -9.73 -8.89
N LYS A 295 -16.11 -8.88 -9.85
CA LYS A 295 -16.53 -7.51 -9.57
C LYS A 295 -17.75 -7.50 -8.65
N PRO A 296 -17.74 -6.70 -7.56
CA PRO A 296 -18.91 -6.52 -6.70
C PRO A 296 -19.99 -5.70 -7.39
N ASP A 297 -21.24 -5.84 -6.92
CA ASP A 297 -22.34 -4.98 -7.35
C ASP A 297 -22.04 -3.52 -6.97
N SER A 298 -22.38 -2.59 -7.87
CA SER A 298 -22.11 -1.15 -7.67
C SER A 298 -22.84 -0.57 -6.46
N SER A 299 -23.96 -1.16 -6.05
CA SER A 299 -24.71 -0.74 -4.84
C SER A 299 -23.97 -1.00 -3.53
N THR A 300 -22.92 -1.84 -3.54
CA THR A 300 -22.12 -2.14 -2.34
C THR A 300 -21.21 -0.99 -1.92
N GLY A 301 -20.96 -0.02 -2.80
CA GLY A 301 -20.00 1.07 -2.55
C GLY A 301 -18.54 0.64 -2.48
N ILE A 302 -18.22 -0.63 -2.77
CA ILE A 302 -16.84 -1.13 -2.74
C ILE A 302 -16.08 -0.56 -3.93
N PRO A 303 -14.94 0.13 -3.71
CA PRO A 303 -14.12 0.64 -4.80
C PRO A 303 -13.56 -0.53 -5.61
N PHE A 304 -13.90 -0.58 -6.88
CA PHE A 304 -13.40 -1.59 -7.82
C PHE A 304 -13.01 -0.88 -9.11
N TYR A 305 -11.71 -0.76 -9.32
CA TYR A 305 -11.14 -0.01 -10.43
C TYR A 305 -10.80 -0.93 -11.61
N LYS A 306 -10.37 -0.33 -12.72
CA LYS A 306 -10.10 -1.06 -13.98
C LYS A 306 -8.85 -1.94 -13.95
N HIS A 307 -7.87 -1.62 -13.08
CA HIS A 307 -6.60 -2.33 -12.99
C HIS A 307 -6.53 -3.15 -11.70
N ASN A 308 -6.72 -4.47 -11.82
CA ASN A 308 -6.64 -5.44 -10.73
C ASN A 308 -5.38 -6.28 -10.94
N HIS A 309 -4.44 -6.25 -9.98
CA HIS A 309 -3.11 -6.80 -10.20
C HIS A 309 -2.36 -7.15 -8.90
N CYS A 310 -1.14 -7.71 -9.00
CA CYS A 310 -0.27 -8.11 -7.89
C CYS A 310 -0.95 -9.02 -6.86
N PRO A 311 -1.45 -10.20 -7.27
CA PRO A 311 -2.16 -11.09 -6.39
C PRO A 311 -1.25 -11.77 -5.37
N ALA A 312 -1.85 -12.15 -4.24
CA ALA A 312 -1.34 -13.08 -3.24
C ALA A 312 -2.41 -14.10 -2.88
N ILE A 313 -2.02 -15.33 -2.55
CA ILE A 313 -2.94 -16.39 -2.15
C ILE A 313 -2.36 -17.20 -0.99
N THR A 314 -3.22 -17.59 -0.07
CA THR A 314 -2.92 -18.59 0.96
C THR A 314 -4.13 -19.46 1.25
N TRP A 315 -3.92 -20.61 1.88
CA TRP A 315 -4.99 -21.44 2.39
C TRP A 315 -5.19 -21.20 3.89
N CYS A 316 -6.39 -21.47 4.38
CA CYS A 316 -6.77 -21.33 5.78
C CYS A 316 -7.05 -22.72 6.40
N PRO A 317 -6.84 -22.91 7.72
CA PRO A 317 -7.12 -24.18 8.41
C PRO A 317 -8.54 -24.73 8.23
N ASN A 318 -9.52 -23.86 7.96
CA ASN A 318 -10.91 -24.24 7.69
C ASN A 318 -11.16 -24.71 6.25
N GLY A 319 -10.12 -24.80 5.42
CA GLY A 319 -10.20 -25.25 4.02
C GLY A 319 -10.47 -24.16 2.99
N ASP A 320 -10.71 -22.93 3.41
CA ASP A 320 -10.86 -21.80 2.48
C ASP A 320 -9.51 -21.46 1.84
N LEU A 321 -9.55 -21.00 0.59
CA LEU A 321 -8.47 -20.19 0.00
C LEU A 321 -8.82 -18.72 0.15
N LEU A 322 -7.83 -17.91 0.51
CA LEU A 322 -7.93 -16.45 0.58
C LEU A 322 -6.97 -15.86 -0.44
N ALA A 323 -7.52 -15.11 -1.40
CA ALA A 323 -6.77 -14.35 -2.38
C ALA A 323 -6.94 -12.86 -2.11
N ALA A 324 -5.87 -12.08 -2.29
CA ALA A 324 -5.90 -10.63 -2.18
C ALA A 324 -5.08 -10.00 -3.32
N TRP A 325 -5.48 -8.82 -3.76
CA TRP A 325 -4.82 -8.08 -4.85
C TRP A 325 -5.13 -6.59 -4.74
N PHE A 326 -4.34 -5.73 -5.38
CA PHE A 326 -4.70 -4.33 -5.47
C PHE A 326 -5.69 -4.04 -6.61
N SER A 327 -6.55 -3.06 -6.40
CA SER A 327 -7.44 -2.47 -7.40
C SER A 327 -7.18 -0.97 -7.46
N THR A 328 -6.91 -0.44 -8.65
CA THR A 328 -6.55 0.97 -8.88
C THR A 328 -6.87 1.39 -10.32
N ASN A 329 -6.83 2.68 -10.61
CA ASN A 329 -6.87 3.19 -11.99
C ASN A 329 -5.49 3.17 -12.65
N ALA A 330 -4.43 3.40 -11.87
CA ALA A 330 -3.03 3.32 -12.29
C ALA A 330 -2.17 2.82 -11.12
N GLU A 331 -1.07 2.14 -11.41
CA GLU A 331 -0.19 1.55 -10.37
C GLU A 331 0.37 2.58 -9.39
N SER A 332 0.52 3.83 -9.81
CA SER A 332 0.91 4.96 -8.97
C SER A 332 -0.29 5.72 -8.37
N GLY A 333 -1.51 5.18 -8.47
CA GLY A 333 -2.73 5.83 -7.98
C GLY A 333 -2.80 5.86 -6.46
N ARG A 334 -3.27 6.97 -5.90
CA ARG A 334 -3.53 7.14 -4.46
C ARG A 334 -4.84 6.48 -4.03
N GLU A 335 -5.77 6.29 -4.97
CA GLU A 335 -7.05 5.61 -4.75
C GLU A 335 -6.91 4.09 -4.58
N MET A 336 -5.69 3.56 -4.64
CA MET A 336 -5.42 2.12 -4.58
C MET A 336 -5.95 1.49 -3.30
N VAL A 337 -6.68 0.39 -3.48
CA VAL A 337 -7.20 -0.43 -2.38
C VAL A 337 -6.76 -1.88 -2.55
N ILE A 338 -6.62 -2.62 -1.45
CA ILE A 338 -6.44 -4.06 -1.49
C ILE A 338 -7.82 -4.71 -1.30
N LEU A 339 -8.23 -5.46 -2.31
CA LEU A 339 -9.43 -6.28 -2.29
C LEU A 339 -9.08 -7.74 -1.99
N ALA A 340 -10.05 -8.48 -1.51
CA ALA A 340 -9.92 -9.94 -1.33
C ALA A 340 -11.18 -10.68 -1.74
N SER A 341 -10.97 -11.97 -2.05
CA SER A 341 -12.01 -12.93 -2.31
C SER A 341 -11.66 -14.27 -1.63
N ARG A 342 -12.66 -15.07 -1.35
CA ARG A 342 -12.50 -16.43 -0.83
C ARG A 342 -13.07 -17.47 -1.79
N LEU A 343 -12.33 -18.57 -1.93
CA LEU A 343 -12.92 -19.82 -2.37
C LEU A 343 -13.24 -20.62 -1.10
N ARG A 344 -14.53 -20.69 -0.74
CA ARG A 344 -14.98 -21.38 0.47
C ARG A 344 -14.79 -22.89 0.34
N ALA A 345 -14.44 -23.56 1.44
CA ALA A 345 -14.25 -24.99 1.46
C ALA A 345 -15.43 -25.75 0.82
N GLY A 346 -15.13 -26.61 -0.16
CA GLY A 346 -16.13 -27.38 -0.92
C GLY A 346 -16.93 -26.61 -1.96
N LYS A 347 -16.65 -25.30 -2.17
CA LYS A 347 -17.26 -24.51 -3.26
C LYS A 347 -16.36 -24.52 -4.50
N LYS A 348 -16.98 -24.26 -5.66
CA LYS A 348 -16.27 -24.13 -6.95
C LYS A 348 -16.19 -22.69 -7.45
N THR A 349 -16.89 -21.78 -6.80
CA THR A 349 -16.96 -20.37 -7.18
C THR A 349 -16.39 -19.52 -6.08
N TRP A 350 -15.58 -18.54 -6.49
CA TRP A 350 -15.04 -17.51 -5.60
C TRP A 350 -16.13 -16.53 -5.17
N ASP A 351 -16.01 -16.00 -3.97
CA ASP A 351 -16.85 -14.90 -3.50
C ASP A 351 -16.59 -13.65 -4.37
N THR A 352 -17.52 -12.70 -4.38
CA THR A 352 -17.28 -11.38 -4.97
C THR A 352 -16.21 -10.63 -4.19
N ALA A 353 -15.43 -9.79 -4.89
CA ALA A 353 -14.40 -8.96 -4.29
C ALA A 353 -14.99 -8.07 -3.19
N SER A 354 -14.26 -7.93 -2.09
CA SER A 354 -14.61 -7.03 -1.00
C SER A 354 -13.37 -6.38 -0.41
N MET A 355 -13.56 -5.26 0.29
CA MET A 355 -12.45 -4.52 0.91
C MET A 355 -11.65 -5.42 1.85
N PHE A 356 -10.33 -5.41 1.72
CA PHE A 356 -9.45 -6.19 2.57
C PHE A 356 -8.50 -5.31 3.40
N PHE A 357 -7.85 -4.35 2.74
CA PHE A 357 -6.96 -3.41 3.38
C PHE A 357 -6.90 -2.11 2.58
N CYS A 358 -6.89 -0.99 3.29
CA CYS A 358 -6.71 0.31 2.69
C CYS A 358 -6.18 1.28 3.74
N VAL A 359 -5.17 2.04 3.40
CA VAL A 359 -4.85 3.31 4.06
C VAL A 359 -5.30 4.39 3.09
N PRO A 360 -6.38 5.11 3.38
CA PRO A 360 -7.05 5.95 2.41
C PRO A 360 -6.16 7.04 1.82
N ASP A 361 -6.30 7.22 0.53
CA ASP A 361 -5.54 8.17 -0.30
C ASP A 361 -4.01 8.00 -0.19
N ARG A 362 -3.59 6.72 -0.03
CA ARG A 362 -2.19 6.26 -0.06
C ARG A 362 -2.04 5.12 -1.04
N ASN A 363 -0.93 5.09 -1.75
CA ASN A 363 -0.60 3.92 -2.55
C ASN A 363 -0.22 2.75 -1.63
N THR A 364 -0.94 1.66 -1.74
CA THR A 364 -0.74 0.44 -0.95
C THR A 364 -0.21 -0.71 -1.81
N THR A 365 0.70 -0.39 -2.73
CA THR A 365 1.24 -1.33 -3.71
C THR A 365 1.88 -2.54 -3.07
N GLY A 366 1.50 -3.70 -3.63
CA GLY A 366 2.03 -5.00 -3.26
C GLY A 366 1.38 -5.59 -2.02
N THR A 367 1.04 -6.86 -2.12
CA THR A 367 0.44 -7.61 -1.02
C THR A 367 1.04 -9.00 -0.96
N SER A 368 1.16 -9.56 0.23
CA SER A 368 1.61 -10.91 0.50
C SER A 368 0.75 -11.57 1.56
N LEU A 369 0.43 -12.84 1.36
CA LEU A 369 -0.32 -13.68 2.28
C LEU A 369 0.48 -14.94 2.60
N LEU A 370 0.55 -15.28 3.87
CA LEU A 370 1.26 -16.46 4.35
C LEU A 370 0.49 -17.13 5.49
N TYR A 371 0.41 -18.44 5.50
CA TYR A 371 -0.04 -19.24 6.62
C TYR A 371 1.13 -20.01 7.21
N ASP A 372 1.35 -19.92 8.52
CA ASP A 372 2.50 -20.55 9.21
C ASP A 372 2.31 -22.05 9.49
N GLN A 373 1.20 -22.65 9.06
CA GLN A 373 0.79 -24.01 9.35
C GLN A 373 0.68 -24.34 10.87
N LYS A 374 0.76 -23.29 11.72
CA LYS A 374 0.66 -23.39 13.18
C LYS A 374 -0.52 -22.61 13.76
N GLY A 375 -1.34 -22.01 12.90
CA GLY A 375 -2.57 -21.31 13.29
C GLY A 375 -2.59 -19.83 12.95
N THR A 376 -1.50 -19.23 12.45
CA THR A 376 -1.43 -17.81 12.17
C THR A 376 -1.36 -17.51 10.68
N LEU A 377 -2.25 -16.70 10.20
CA LEU A 377 -2.18 -16.04 8.89
C LEU A 377 -1.46 -14.70 9.04
N TYR A 378 -0.56 -14.41 8.12
CA TYR A 378 0.13 -13.13 8.00
C TYR A 378 -0.30 -12.43 6.71
N HIS A 379 -0.60 -11.16 6.80
CA HIS A 379 -0.76 -10.26 5.67
C HIS A 379 0.29 -9.17 5.78
N ILE A 380 1.13 -9.04 4.75
CA ILE A 380 2.16 -7.99 4.66
C ILE A 380 1.86 -7.16 3.43
N ASN A 381 1.93 -5.84 3.55
CA ASN A 381 1.59 -4.91 2.49
C ASN A 381 2.55 -3.73 2.45
N GLY A 382 2.75 -3.14 1.29
CA GLY A 382 3.43 -1.86 1.15
C GLY A 382 2.53 -0.70 1.56
N LEU A 383 3.12 0.37 2.05
CA LEU A 383 2.44 1.62 2.36
C LEU A 383 3.32 2.80 1.95
N GLU A 384 2.82 3.61 1.04
CA GLU A 384 3.52 4.77 0.50
C GLU A 384 3.28 6.03 1.33
N ALA A 385 4.32 6.85 1.49
CA ALA A 385 4.21 8.11 2.20
C ALA A 385 3.54 9.20 1.35
N ALA A 386 3.87 9.27 0.06
CA ALA A 386 3.53 10.40 -0.81
C ALA A 386 2.49 10.08 -1.90
N GLY A 387 1.97 8.87 -1.95
CA GLY A 387 0.97 8.46 -2.93
C GLY A 387 1.53 7.94 -4.26
N ASP A 388 2.81 7.55 -4.30
CA ASP A 388 3.38 6.76 -5.41
C ASP A 388 3.92 5.42 -4.86
N TRP A 389 4.45 4.53 -5.71
CA TRP A 389 4.85 3.19 -5.33
C TRP A 389 6.36 3.02 -5.05
N GLN A 390 7.05 4.03 -4.55
CA GLN A 390 8.51 4.06 -4.50
C GLN A 390 9.14 4.20 -3.12
N ASN A 391 8.53 4.96 -2.23
CA ASN A 391 9.03 5.19 -0.87
C ASN A 391 8.12 4.47 0.12
N LEU A 392 8.21 3.14 0.12
CA LEU A 392 7.31 2.28 0.87
C LEU A 392 7.84 1.95 2.27
N ALA A 393 6.98 2.10 3.27
CA ALA A 393 7.05 1.33 4.50
C ALA A 393 6.41 -0.04 4.28
N MET A 394 6.71 -1.01 5.14
CA MET A 394 6.01 -2.28 5.20
C MET A 394 5.14 -2.36 6.44
N VAL A 395 3.90 -2.75 6.24
CA VAL A 395 2.95 -3.03 7.32
C VAL A 395 2.65 -4.51 7.39
N MET A 396 2.42 -5.01 8.61
CA MET A 396 1.98 -6.37 8.85
C MET A 396 0.75 -6.40 9.73
N ARG A 397 -0.13 -7.35 9.48
CA ARG A 397 -1.21 -7.74 10.37
C ARG A 397 -1.40 -9.25 10.38
N THR A 398 -1.94 -9.79 11.45
CA THR A 398 -2.09 -11.23 11.65
C THR A 398 -3.53 -11.62 11.95
N SER A 399 -3.86 -12.87 11.65
CA SER A 399 -5.15 -13.47 12.01
C SER A 399 -4.94 -14.89 12.53
N THR A 400 -5.63 -15.26 13.62
CA THR A 400 -5.65 -16.59 14.21
C THR A 400 -7.00 -17.28 14.08
N ASN A 401 -7.93 -16.71 13.31
CA ASN A 401 -9.29 -17.19 13.12
C ASN A 401 -9.69 -17.27 11.64
N ASN A 402 -8.80 -17.84 10.82
CA ASN A 402 -9.00 -18.04 9.38
C ASN A 402 -9.25 -16.75 8.58
N GLY A 403 -8.74 -15.61 9.07
CA GLY A 403 -8.93 -14.30 8.44
C GLY A 403 -10.34 -13.71 8.65
N ALA A 404 -11.11 -14.19 9.64
CA ALA A 404 -12.37 -13.56 10.03
C ALA A 404 -12.13 -12.18 10.68
N THR A 405 -11.07 -12.07 11.48
CA THR A 405 -10.58 -10.78 12.00
C THR A 405 -9.07 -10.70 11.88
N TRP A 406 -8.57 -9.49 11.81
CA TRP A 406 -7.14 -9.19 11.70
C TRP A 406 -6.71 -8.28 12.85
N SER A 407 -5.46 -8.42 13.29
CA SER A 407 -4.85 -7.46 14.21
C SER A 407 -4.84 -6.06 13.60
N LYS A 408 -4.63 -5.05 14.42
CA LYS A 408 -4.24 -3.74 13.91
C LYS A 408 -2.99 -3.88 13.05
N PRO A 409 -2.85 -3.11 11.96
CA PRO A 409 -1.62 -3.07 11.18
C PRO A 409 -0.49 -2.51 12.05
N VAL A 410 0.70 -3.05 11.89
CA VAL A 410 1.93 -2.61 12.56
C VAL A 410 2.99 -2.34 11.50
N LEU A 411 3.69 -1.24 11.61
CA LEU A 411 4.82 -0.91 10.75
C LEU A 411 6.02 -1.79 11.11
N ILE A 412 6.38 -2.71 10.23
CA ILE A 412 7.51 -3.65 10.43
C ILE A 412 8.80 -3.17 9.79
N ALA A 413 8.72 -2.24 8.85
CA ALA A 413 9.82 -1.46 8.33
C ALA A 413 9.31 -0.03 8.16
N PRO A 414 9.35 0.77 9.25
CA PRO A 414 8.71 2.08 9.32
C PRO A 414 9.39 3.14 8.46
N GLU A 415 10.67 2.94 8.12
CA GLU A 415 11.37 3.85 7.24
C GLU A 415 10.79 3.74 5.83
N HIS A 416 10.18 4.82 5.35
CA HIS A 416 9.75 4.98 3.97
C HIS A 416 10.99 5.11 3.07
N ALA A 417 11.65 3.96 2.84
CA ALA A 417 12.86 3.88 2.05
C ALA A 417 12.55 3.57 0.58
N LYS A 418 13.56 3.63 -0.27
CA LYS A 418 13.45 3.16 -1.66
C LYS A 418 13.16 1.66 -1.70
N ARG A 419 11.90 1.31 -1.54
CA ARG A 419 11.35 -0.01 -1.82
C ARG A 419 10.29 0.16 -2.87
N HIS A 420 10.30 -0.71 -3.86
CA HIS A 420 9.36 -0.63 -4.95
C HIS A 420 7.99 -1.20 -4.55
N GLN A 421 7.95 -2.43 -4.06
CA GLN A 421 6.70 -3.03 -3.57
C GLN A 421 6.98 -4.31 -2.76
N VAL A 422 6.05 -4.64 -1.89
CA VAL A 422 5.96 -5.97 -1.28
C VAL A 422 5.54 -6.96 -2.37
N ILE A 423 6.21 -8.09 -2.47
CA ILE A 423 5.89 -9.13 -3.45
C ILE A 423 5.37 -10.41 -2.79
N ALA A 424 4.42 -11.07 -3.43
CA ALA A 424 3.99 -12.40 -3.01
C ALA A 424 5.14 -13.40 -3.16
N GLY A 425 5.22 -14.37 -2.26
CA GLY A 425 6.31 -15.35 -2.23
C GLY A 425 7.02 -15.39 -0.89
N SER A 426 6.43 -14.79 0.15
CA SER A 426 6.88 -14.98 1.54
C SER A 426 6.96 -16.46 1.88
N LEU A 427 7.94 -16.81 2.68
CA LEU A 427 8.12 -18.17 3.16
C LEU A 427 8.46 -18.23 4.65
N ILE A 428 8.32 -19.41 5.22
CA ILE A 428 8.85 -19.73 6.54
C ILE A 428 9.98 -20.72 6.33
N THR A 429 11.14 -20.40 6.89
CA THR A 429 12.29 -21.30 6.84
C THR A 429 12.08 -22.49 7.77
N ARG A 430 12.90 -23.54 7.67
CA ARG A 430 12.84 -24.71 8.55
C ARG A 430 13.11 -24.34 10.01
N GLU A 431 13.88 -23.28 10.26
CA GLU A 431 14.14 -22.71 11.58
C GLU A 431 12.90 -21.98 12.15
N GLY A 432 11.87 -21.76 11.33
CA GLY A 432 10.64 -21.04 11.68
C GLY A 432 10.74 -19.53 11.51
N TRP A 433 11.74 -19.03 10.77
CA TRP A 433 11.88 -17.61 10.48
C TRP A 433 10.93 -17.18 9.38
N LEU A 434 10.30 -16.03 9.54
CA LEU A 434 9.51 -15.40 8.48
C LEU A 434 10.44 -14.67 7.53
N VAL A 435 10.25 -14.89 6.24
CA VAL A 435 10.95 -14.16 5.17
C VAL A 435 9.95 -13.47 4.29
N GLN A 436 10.12 -12.17 4.11
CA GLN A 436 9.35 -11.34 3.18
C GLN A 436 10.28 -10.76 2.13
N LEU A 437 9.91 -10.90 0.89
CA LEU A 437 10.58 -10.29 -0.24
C LEU A 437 9.93 -8.96 -0.62
N CYS A 438 10.76 -7.98 -0.99
CA CYS A 438 10.32 -6.67 -1.44
C CYS A 438 11.27 -6.18 -2.53
N ASP A 439 10.74 -5.64 -3.61
CA ASP A 439 11.58 -5.01 -4.61
C ASP A 439 12.32 -3.81 -4.00
N ALA A 440 13.64 -3.76 -4.17
CA ALA A 440 14.49 -2.81 -3.45
C ALA A 440 14.55 -1.44 -4.13
N ASP A 441 14.63 -1.41 -5.45
CA ASP A 441 14.64 -0.19 -6.26
C ASP A 441 14.07 -0.53 -7.64
N PRO A 442 13.23 0.30 -8.23
CA PRO A 442 12.73 0.08 -9.59
C PRO A 442 13.84 0.30 -10.62
N GLY A 443 13.87 -0.55 -11.63
CA GLY A 443 14.75 -0.41 -12.78
C GLY A 443 15.69 -1.60 -12.99
N PRO A 444 16.57 -1.52 -14.00
CA PRO A 444 17.34 -2.66 -14.47
C PRO A 444 18.49 -3.13 -13.57
N ARG A 445 18.60 -2.58 -12.36
CA ARG A 445 19.57 -2.99 -11.32
C ARG A 445 18.96 -2.96 -9.93
N GLY A 446 17.63 -2.96 -9.85
CA GLY A 446 16.93 -2.76 -8.60
C GLY A 446 17.04 -3.93 -7.62
N GLY A 447 16.94 -5.13 -8.13
CA GLY A 447 16.99 -6.36 -7.35
C GLY A 447 15.83 -6.53 -6.36
N THR A 448 15.81 -7.67 -5.70
CA THR A 448 14.85 -7.97 -4.63
C THR A 448 15.56 -8.00 -3.28
N ALA A 449 15.01 -7.25 -2.33
CA ALA A 449 15.45 -7.23 -0.94
C ALA A 449 14.80 -8.38 -0.14
N LEU A 450 15.55 -8.96 0.80
CA LEU A 450 15.06 -9.93 1.75
C LEU A 450 14.93 -9.28 3.13
N HIS A 451 13.75 -9.41 3.73
CA HIS A 451 13.48 -9.02 5.12
C HIS A 451 13.21 -10.27 5.95
N LEU A 452 13.83 -10.36 7.11
CA LEU A 452 13.85 -11.54 7.95
C LEU A 452 13.36 -11.23 9.37
N SER A 453 12.44 -12.05 9.86
CA SER A 453 12.03 -12.06 11.27
C SER A 453 12.26 -13.45 11.88
N LYS A 454 12.94 -13.47 13.02
CA LYS A 454 13.24 -14.70 13.80
C LYS A 454 12.24 -14.93 14.93
N ASP A 455 11.34 -14.00 15.18
CA ASP A 455 10.44 -13.92 16.33
C ASP A 455 8.96 -13.73 15.90
N LYS A 456 8.55 -14.38 14.82
CA LYS A 456 7.17 -14.38 14.29
C LYS A 456 6.65 -12.99 13.89
N GLY A 457 7.53 -12.12 13.45
CA GLY A 457 7.18 -10.80 12.96
C GLY A 457 7.27 -9.67 14.00
N ALA A 458 7.71 -9.94 15.23
CA ALA A 458 7.88 -8.90 16.22
C ALA A 458 9.03 -7.93 15.87
N HIS A 459 10.14 -8.46 15.36
CA HIS A 459 11.26 -7.66 14.88
C HIS A 459 11.72 -8.15 13.51
N TRP A 460 12.11 -7.20 12.67
CA TRP A 460 12.55 -7.47 11.31
C TRP A 460 13.93 -6.90 11.04
N THR A 461 14.74 -7.62 10.27
CA THR A 461 16.07 -7.22 9.83
C THR A 461 16.21 -7.38 8.33
N THR A 462 17.04 -6.54 7.72
CA THR A 462 17.55 -6.69 6.36
C THR A 462 18.99 -7.16 6.44
N PRO A 463 19.31 -8.40 6.05
CA PRO A 463 20.59 -9.01 6.35
C PRO A 463 21.77 -8.57 5.46
N TYR A 464 21.62 -7.55 4.62
CA TYR A 464 22.66 -7.15 3.66
C TYR A 464 24.00 -6.82 4.34
N SER A 465 25.07 -7.34 3.74
CA SER A 465 26.44 -7.02 4.13
C SER A 465 27.27 -6.40 3.01
N LEU A 466 26.75 -6.35 1.78
CA LEU A 466 27.41 -5.83 0.58
C LEU A 466 26.63 -4.67 -0.04
N PRO A 467 27.23 -3.87 -0.97
CA PRO A 467 26.53 -2.81 -1.67
C PRO A 467 25.21 -3.26 -2.28
N ILE A 468 24.20 -2.39 -2.19
CA ILE A 468 22.83 -2.67 -2.59
C ILE A 468 22.69 -2.82 -4.11
N THR A 469 23.55 -2.17 -4.90
CA THR A 469 23.50 -2.16 -6.37
C THR A 469 24.71 -2.82 -6.99
N PRO A 470 24.83 -4.15 -6.91
CA PRO A 470 25.90 -4.87 -7.59
C PRO A 470 25.67 -4.93 -9.11
N LEU A 471 26.71 -5.23 -9.86
CA LEU A 471 26.54 -5.70 -11.22
C LEU A 471 26.14 -7.18 -11.16
N TYR A 472 24.96 -7.51 -11.67
CA TYR A 472 24.48 -8.89 -11.75
C TYR A 472 25.16 -9.65 -12.91
N ASN A 473 26.43 -10.00 -12.72
CA ASN A 473 27.20 -10.78 -13.68
C ASN A 473 27.41 -12.21 -13.18
N ASN A 474 27.60 -13.14 -14.07
CA ASN A 474 27.93 -14.51 -13.73
C ASN A 474 29.16 -14.58 -12.81
N GLY A 475 29.01 -15.22 -11.65
CA GLY A 475 30.07 -15.36 -10.64
C GLY A 475 30.25 -14.15 -9.72
N SER A 476 29.61 -13.01 -9.97
CA SER A 476 29.67 -11.86 -9.06
C SER A 476 28.79 -12.05 -7.81
N MET A 477 29.00 -11.20 -6.79
CA MET A 477 28.27 -11.23 -5.52
C MET A 477 27.69 -9.86 -5.17
N GLY A 478 26.62 -9.86 -4.38
CA GLY A 478 26.01 -8.63 -3.84
C GLY A 478 25.07 -8.86 -2.68
N GLY A 479 24.46 -7.80 -2.18
CA GLY A 479 23.55 -7.83 -1.04
C GLY A 479 22.06 -8.06 -1.39
N LEU A 480 21.69 -8.01 -2.67
CA LEU A 480 20.31 -8.21 -3.14
C LEU A 480 20.22 -9.48 -4.00
N ILE A 481 19.03 -10.04 -4.10
CA ILE A 481 18.68 -11.05 -5.10
C ILE A 481 18.69 -10.37 -6.48
N ALA A 482 19.32 -10.98 -7.47
CA ALA A 482 19.35 -10.47 -8.83
C ALA A 482 17.95 -10.50 -9.46
N GLY A 483 17.52 -9.35 -9.95
CA GLY A 483 16.20 -9.16 -10.55
C GLY A 483 15.08 -8.87 -9.53
N ILE A 484 14.09 -8.11 -9.99
CA ILE A 484 12.89 -7.79 -9.21
C ILE A 484 11.87 -8.93 -9.25
N HIS A 485 10.85 -8.88 -8.38
CA HIS A 485 9.78 -9.89 -8.31
C HIS A 485 10.28 -11.33 -8.15
N ALA A 486 11.34 -11.51 -7.38
CA ALA A 486 11.96 -12.82 -7.23
C ALA A 486 11.08 -13.84 -6.52
N GLY A 487 11.17 -15.09 -6.94
CA GLY A 487 10.74 -16.25 -6.17
C GLY A 487 11.90 -16.77 -5.33
N LEU A 488 11.62 -17.27 -4.12
CA LEU A 488 12.62 -17.72 -3.16
C LEU A 488 12.23 -19.07 -2.56
N VAL A 489 13.22 -19.93 -2.35
CA VAL A 489 13.06 -21.20 -1.64
C VAL A 489 14.28 -21.50 -0.78
N GLN A 490 14.08 -22.16 0.37
CA GLN A 490 15.15 -22.74 1.15
C GLN A 490 15.46 -24.14 0.67
N LEU A 491 16.72 -24.41 0.36
CA LEU A 491 17.22 -25.73 -0.06
C LEU A 491 17.38 -26.68 1.15
N ASN A 492 17.54 -27.97 0.89
CA ASN A 492 17.66 -28.98 1.95
C ASN A 492 18.94 -28.83 2.78
N ASP A 493 19.98 -28.24 2.25
CA ASP A 493 21.22 -27.93 2.97
C ASP A 493 21.19 -26.59 3.73
N GLY A 494 20.06 -25.87 3.74
CA GLY A 494 19.86 -24.59 4.42
C GLY A 494 20.11 -23.36 3.57
N ARG A 495 20.77 -23.49 2.43
CA ARG A 495 20.98 -22.39 1.49
C ARG A 495 19.66 -21.82 0.97
N LEU A 496 19.69 -20.58 0.49
CA LEU A 496 18.57 -19.97 -0.19
C LEU A 496 18.84 -19.92 -1.70
N LEU A 497 17.85 -20.32 -2.50
CA LEU A 497 17.85 -20.22 -3.96
C LEU A 497 16.76 -19.25 -4.38
N ALA A 498 17.11 -18.26 -5.22
CA ALA A 498 16.16 -17.31 -5.78
C ALA A 498 16.30 -17.20 -7.30
N LEU A 499 15.18 -16.94 -7.97
CA LEU A 499 15.08 -16.62 -9.39
C LEU A 499 14.35 -15.30 -9.54
N GLY A 500 14.87 -14.37 -10.34
CA GLY A 500 14.33 -13.02 -10.48
C GLY A 500 13.87 -12.66 -11.89
N ARG A 501 13.27 -11.47 -12.02
CA ARG A 501 12.79 -10.88 -13.28
C ARG A 501 13.67 -9.68 -13.68
N ASN A 502 13.81 -9.43 -14.98
CA ASN A 502 14.73 -8.42 -15.52
C ASN A 502 16.20 -8.77 -15.13
N ASP A 503 17.11 -7.88 -15.14
CA ASP A 503 18.53 -8.08 -14.75
C ASP A 503 19.14 -9.42 -15.26
N ASN A 504 18.82 -9.76 -16.49
CA ASN A 504 19.14 -11.04 -17.11
C ASN A 504 20.67 -11.26 -17.17
N ILE A 505 21.09 -12.48 -16.91
CA ILE A 505 22.50 -12.89 -16.98
C ILE A 505 22.73 -13.66 -18.26
N LYS A 506 23.77 -13.29 -19.03
CA LYS A 506 24.12 -13.96 -20.28
C LYS A 506 24.81 -15.30 -20.03
N SER A 507 24.38 -16.33 -20.77
CA SER A 507 25.03 -17.62 -20.90
C SER A 507 25.10 -17.96 -22.39
N ASP A 508 26.31 -18.21 -22.92
CA ASP A 508 26.54 -18.53 -24.34
C ASP A 508 25.85 -17.54 -25.30
N SER A 509 25.99 -16.25 -25.01
CA SER A 509 25.36 -15.12 -25.71
C SER A 509 23.84 -14.98 -25.54
N LEU A 510 23.16 -15.91 -24.88
CA LEU A 510 21.71 -15.87 -24.63
C LEU A 510 21.43 -15.26 -23.28
N GLU A 511 20.41 -14.41 -23.22
CA GLU A 511 19.88 -13.93 -21.94
C GLU A 511 19.11 -15.04 -21.22
N LYS A 512 19.37 -15.17 -19.92
CA LYS A 512 18.73 -16.14 -19.03
C LYS A 512 18.15 -15.43 -17.81
N MET A 513 17.10 -16.00 -17.25
CA MET A 513 16.58 -15.61 -15.95
C MET A 513 17.71 -15.64 -14.91
N PRO A 514 17.91 -14.55 -14.11
CA PRO A 514 18.98 -14.53 -13.12
C PRO A 514 18.67 -15.49 -11.99
N MET A 515 19.69 -16.19 -11.52
CA MET A 515 19.68 -17.07 -10.37
C MET A 515 20.61 -16.52 -9.30
N SER A 516 20.16 -16.53 -8.04
CA SER A 516 20.93 -16.06 -6.89
C SER A 516 20.94 -17.15 -5.82
N ILE A 517 22.11 -17.45 -5.26
CA ILE A 517 22.27 -18.42 -4.16
C ILE A 517 22.93 -17.72 -2.98
N SER A 518 22.37 -17.90 -1.78
CA SER A 518 22.92 -17.42 -0.52
C SER A 518 23.26 -18.60 0.41
N ASN A 519 24.46 -18.52 1.02
CA ASN A 519 24.93 -19.47 2.02
C ASN A 519 24.82 -18.92 3.47
N ASP A 520 24.39 -17.69 3.64
CA ASP A 520 24.44 -16.90 4.88
C ASP A 520 23.09 -16.22 5.23
N ALA A 521 22.02 -16.96 4.99
CA ALA A 521 20.64 -16.51 5.28
C ALA A 521 20.25 -15.19 4.59
N GLY A 522 20.78 -14.92 3.40
CA GLY A 522 20.44 -13.76 2.58
C GLY A 522 21.32 -12.53 2.80
N ALA A 523 22.40 -12.63 3.59
CA ALA A 523 23.33 -11.52 3.77
C ALA A 523 24.16 -11.23 2.50
N THR A 524 24.52 -12.28 1.77
CA THR A 524 25.19 -12.17 0.47
C THR A 524 24.60 -13.17 -0.52
N TRP A 525 24.68 -12.81 -1.81
CA TRP A 525 24.13 -13.58 -2.92
C TRP A 525 25.17 -13.73 -4.02
N GLN A 526 25.41 -14.96 -4.47
CA GLN A 526 26.19 -15.27 -5.65
C GLN A 526 25.28 -15.40 -6.87
N TYR A 527 25.65 -14.79 -7.99
CA TYR A 527 24.82 -14.70 -9.20
C TYR A 527 25.30 -15.62 -10.30
N SER A 528 24.35 -16.20 -11.00
CA SER A 528 24.59 -17.03 -12.17
C SER A 528 23.39 -17.01 -13.12
N PRO A 529 23.55 -17.38 -14.42
CA PRO A 529 22.41 -17.62 -15.29
C PRO A 529 21.70 -18.91 -14.88
N SER A 530 20.36 -18.90 -14.89
CA SER A 530 19.58 -20.13 -14.79
C SER A 530 19.47 -20.84 -16.14
N VAL A 531 18.81 -21.99 -16.17
CA VAL A 531 18.47 -22.71 -17.41
C VAL A 531 17.20 -22.19 -18.09
N PHE A 532 16.53 -21.21 -17.48
CA PHE A 532 15.23 -20.73 -17.91
C PHE A 532 15.32 -19.47 -18.78
N PRO A 533 14.35 -19.27 -19.68
CA PRO A 533 14.22 -18.01 -20.39
C PRO A 533 13.93 -16.85 -19.44
N PRO A 534 14.31 -15.60 -19.83
CA PRO A 534 14.03 -14.43 -19.03
C PRO A 534 12.53 -14.16 -18.93
N VAL A 535 12.10 -13.57 -17.83
CA VAL A 535 10.75 -13.02 -17.63
C VAL A 535 10.82 -11.49 -17.66
N ASN A 536 9.79 -10.88 -18.25
CA ASN A 536 9.74 -9.45 -18.55
C ASN A 536 8.56 -8.75 -17.88
N SER A 537 8.39 -7.45 -18.16
CA SER A 537 7.29 -6.65 -17.67
C SER A 537 5.91 -7.29 -17.92
N GLY A 538 5.04 -7.27 -16.93
CA GLY A 538 3.73 -7.93 -16.95
C GLY A 538 3.77 -9.41 -16.55
N GLN A 539 4.95 -9.94 -16.19
CA GLN A 539 5.13 -11.31 -15.74
C GLN A 539 5.78 -11.37 -14.35
N ARG A 540 5.34 -12.29 -13.51
CA ARG A 540 5.97 -12.64 -12.21
C ARG A 540 5.94 -14.14 -12.07
N LEU A 541 7.06 -14.73 -11.65
CA LEU A 541 7.23 -16.17 -11.44
C LEU A 541 6.80 -16.62 -10.05
N VAL A 542 6.65 -17.94 -9.87
CA VAL A 542 6.57 -18.61 -8.58
C VAL A 542 7.71 -19.62 -8.47
N LEU A 543 8.45 -19.59 -7.37
CA LEU A 543 9.41 -20.62 -6.99
C LEU A 543 9.03 -21.14 -5.61
N ARG A 544 8.81 -22.45 -5.48
CA ARG A 544 8.26 -23.04 -4.25
C ARG A 544 8.75 -24.48 -4.06
N ARG A 545 8.90 -24.89 -2.79
CA ARG A 545 9.00 -26.31 -2.45
C ARG A 545 7.60 -26.89 -2.28
N LEU A 546 7.35 -28.03 -2.90
CA LEU A 546 6.11 -28.79 -2.74
C LEU A 546 6.14 -29.67 -1.48
N ASN A 547 4.96 -30.01 -0.96
CA ASN A 547 4.81 -30.89 0.20
C ASN A 547 5.44 -32.29 -0.05
N GLU A 548 5.50 -32.72 -1.31
CA GLU A 548 6.09 -33.97 -1.76
C GLU A 548 7.62 -33.93 -1.84
N GLY A 549 8.23 -32.74 -1.71
CA GLY A 549 9.67 -32.51 -1.69
C GLY A 549 10.27 -31.77 -2.87
N PRO A 550 9.87 -31.99 -4.11
CA PRO A 550 10.44 -31.29 -5.28
C PRO A 550 10.29 -29.78 -5.24
N LEU A 551 11.19 -29.07 -5.93
CA LEU A 551 11.03 -27.66 -6.22
C LEU A 551 10.11 -27.50 -7.45
N LEU A 552 9.20 -26.55 -7.35
CA LEU A 552 8.32 -26.12 -8.44
C LEU A 552 8.68 -24.70 -8.85
N LEU A 553 8.97 -24.50 -10.13
CA LEU A 553 8.97 -23.21 -10.80
C LEU A 553 7.71 -23.10 -11.66
N ILE A 554 6.99 -21.99 -11.56
CA ILE A 554 5.96 -21.62 -12.53
C ILE A 554 6.40 -20.30 -13.14
N SER A 555 6.47 -20.24 -14.48
CA SER A 555 7.01 -19.13 -15.21
C SER A 555 6.43 -19.06 -16.64
N PHE A 556 6.97 -18.21 -17.48
CA PHE A 556 6.51 -18.00 -18.84
C PHE A 556 7.61 -18.38 -19.83
N THR A 557 7.21 -18.85 -21.02
CA THR A 557 8.14 -19.05 -22.13
C THR A 557 8.75 -17.71 -22.55
N HIS A 558 9.88 -17.76 -23.27
CA HIS A 558 10.61 -16.55 -23.67
C HIS A 558 9.70 -15.53 -24.37
N SER A 559 9.88 -14.25 -24.05
CA SER A 559 9.17 -13.13 -24.64
C SER A 559 10.15 -12.07 -25.13
N PRO A 560 10.55 -12.07 -26.40
CA PRO A 560 11.33 -11.00 -26.97
C PRO A 560 10.42 -9.79 -27.22
N GLY A 561 10.66 -8.71 -26.51
CA GLY A 561 9.86 -7.50 -26.64
C GLY A 561 8.58 -7.49 -25.77
N LYS A 562 7.76 -6.44 -25.93
CA LYS A 562 6.69 -6.11 -24.98
C LYS A 562 5.37 -6.86 -25.17
N SER A 563 5.17 -7.61 -26.25
CA SER A 563 3.83 -8.08 -26.62
C SER A 563 3.66 -9.55 -27.00
N ALA A 564 4.72 -10.26 -27.41
CA ALA A 564 4.62 -11.64 -27.84
C ALA A 564 5.56 -12.56 -27.05
N THR A 565 5.08 -13.76 -26.72
CA THR A 565 5.86 -14.81 -26.08
C THR A 565 6.48 -15.68 -27.16
N GLU A 566 7.81 -15.82 -27.23
CA GLU A 566 8.43 -16.88 -28.02
C GLU A 566 8.22 -18.22 -27.33
N GLY A 567 7.92 -19.23 -28.11
CA GLY A 567 7.69 -20.57 -27.62
C GLY A 567 8.96 -21.22 -27.05
N MET A 568 8.74 -22.26 -26.29
CA MET A 568 9.73 -23.13 -25.71
C MET A 568 9.39 -24.58 -26.07
N ASP A 569 10.39 -25.44 -26.23
CA ASP A 569 10.15 -26.84 -26.54
C ASP A 569 9.68 -27.62 -25.31
N PHE A 570 8.63 -28.41 -25.50
CA PHE A 570 8.06 -29.31 -24.51
C PHE A 570 8.01 -30.72 -25.08
N THR A 571 8.21 -31.73 -24.24
CA THR A 571 8.18 -33.12 -24.62
C THR A 571 6.92 -33.77 -24.09
N LYS A 572 6.11 -34.38 -24.96
CA LYS A 572 4.96 -35.20 -24.59
C LYS A 572 5.39 -36.54 -24.01
N PRO A 573 4.52 -37.28 -23.28
CA PRO A 573 4.84 -38.60 -22.76
C PRO A 573 5.26 -39.63 -23.81
N ASN A 574 4.83 -39.46 -25.04
CA ASN A 574 5.21 -40.33 -26.18
C ASN A 574 6.57 -39.94 -26.81
N GLY A 575 7.30 -38.96 -26.26
CA GLY A 575 8.57 -38.48 -26.75
C GLY A 575 8.50 -37.42 -27.88
N GLU A 576 7.31 -37.08 -28.34
CA GLU A 576 7.12 -36.00 -29.35
C GLU A 576 7.42 -34.64 -28.75
N VAL A 577 8.25 -33.85 -29.45
CA VAL A 577 8.57 -32.48 -29.08
C VAL A 577 7.62 -31.52 -29.82
N PHE A 578 7.03 -30.57 -29.09
CA PHE A 578 6.21 -29.51 -29.64
C PHE A 578 6.62 -28.15 -29.09
N LYS A 579 6.35 -27.09 -29.82
CA LYS A 579 6.57 -25.74 -29.36
C LYS A 579 5.33 -25.23 -28.61
N GLY A 580 5.50 -24.87 -27.32
CA GLY A 580 4.45 -24.30 -26.47
C GLY A 580 4.72 -22.85 -26.12
N TYR A 581 3.65 -22.09 -25.82
CA TYR A 581 3.68 -20.65 -25.58
C TYR A 581 2.94 -20.29 -24.30
N GLY A 582 3.55 -19.44 -23.48
CA GLY A 582 2.92 -18.88 -22.28
C GLY A 582 3.33 -19.57 -20.99
N LEU A 583 2.38 -19.72 -20.10
CA LEU A 583 2.54 -20.18 -18.73
C LEU A 583 2.93 -21.68 -18.69
N TYR A 584 4.03 -22.01 -17.98
CA TYR A 584 4.49 -23.38 -17.79
C TYR A 584 4.94 -23.63 -16.36
N ALA A 585 4.98 -24.89 -15.97
CA ALA A 585 5.58 -25.37 -14.74
C ALA A 585 6.82 -26.23 -15.03
N ALA A 586 7.81 -26.19 -14.12
CA ALA A 586 8.98 -27.06 -14.13
C ALA A 586 9.22 -27.65 -12.74
N LEU A 587 9.68 -28.91 -12.68
CA LEU A 587 10.00 -29.60 -11.44
C LEU A 587 11.49 -29.94 -11.37
N SER A 588 12.07 -29.74 -10.16
CA SER A 588 13.42 -30.20 -9.82
C SER A 588 13.36 -31.15 -8.62
N PHE A 589 14.06 -32.28 -8.73
CA PHE A 589 14.17 -33.30 -7.68
C PHE A 589 15.53 -33.32 -6.99
N ASP A 590 16.45 -32.43 -7.40
CA ASP A 590 17.85 -32.37 -7.01
C ASP A 590 18.28 -30.96 -6.53
N GLU A 591 17.36 -30.26 -5.88
CA GLU A 591 17.60 -28.92 -5.27
C GLU A 591 17.92 -27.84 -6.31
N GLY A 592 17.26 -27.88 -7.47
CA GLY A 592 17.40 -26.88 -8.53
C GLY A 592 18.59 -27.06 -9.46
N LYS A 593 19.35 -28.15 -9.35
CA LYS A 593 20.48 -28.43 -10.25
C LYS A 593 19.99 -28.81 -11.65
N THR A 594 18.96 -29.64 -11.71
CA THR A 594 18.30 -30.03 -12.99
C THR A 594 16.78 -29.87 -12.88
N TRP A 595 16.14 -29.69 -14.02
CA TRP A 595 14.70 -29.49 -14.17
C TRP A 595 14.16 -30.41 -15.27
N PRO A 596 14.08 -31.73 -15.00
CA PRO A 596 13.77 -32.73 -16.02
C PRO A 596 12.31 -32.67 -16.51
N ILE A 597 11.40 -32.11 -15.72
CA ILE A 597 9.99 -32.00 -16.10
C ILE A 597 9.66 -30.54 -16.37
N LYS A 598 9.13 -30.29 -17.57
CA LYS A 598 8.57 -28.99 -17.96
C LYS A 598 7.23 -29.27 -18.65
N LYS A 599 6.17 -28.59 -18.19
CA LYS A 599 4.82 -28.78 -18.72
C LYS A 599 4.11 -27.46 -18.93
N LEU A 600 3.52 -27.28 -20.11
CA LEU A 600 2.65 -26.15 -20.41
C LEU A 600 1.37 -26.26 -19.57
N LEU A 601 0.92 -25.17 -18.95
CA LEU A 601 -0.26 -25.18 -18.06
C LEU A 601 -1.55 -25.05 -18.87
N THR A 602 -1.88 -26.11 -19.58
CA THR A 602 -3.11 -26.29 -20.36
C THR A 602 -3.51 -27.75 -20.38
N ASP A 603 -4.81 -28.04 -20.47
CA ASP A 603 -5.36 -29.38 -20.72
C ASP A 603 -5.59 -29.64 -22.23
N GLY A 604 -5.20 -28.71 -23.09
CA GLY A 604 -5.33 -28.81 -24.53
C GLY A 604 -6.72 -28.40 -25.08
N ALA A 605 -7.70 -28.15 -24.25
CA ALA A 605 -9.00 -27.73 -24.73
C ALA A 605 -9.00 -26.25 -25.14
N ILE A 606 -9.64 -25.94 -26.27
CA ILE A 606 -9.73 -24.57 -26.78
C ILE A 606 -10.68 -23.74 -25.91
N ARG A 607 -10.17 -22.61 -25.38
CA ARG A 607 -10.94 -21.65 -24.58
C ARG A 607 -10.55 -20.22 -24.90
N GLN A 608 -11.54 -19.33 -24.93
CA GLN A 608 -11.31 -17.91 -24.88
C GLN A 608 -11.35 -17.45 -23.41
N LEU A 609 -10.26 -16.90 -22.93
CA LEU A 609 -10.09 -16.50 -21.54
C LEU A 609 -9.68 -15.03 -21.46
N ASN A 610 -9.91 -14.42 -20.29
CA ASN A 610 -9.43 -13.08 -19.98
C ASN A 610 -8.49 -13.17 -18.76
N GLY A 611 -7.21 -12.94 -18.98
CA GLY A 611 -6.19 -12.93 -17.92
C GLY A 611 -6.12 -11.63 -17.11
N GLY A 612 -6.97 -10.64 -17.43
CA GLY A 612 -7.04 -9.35 -16.71
C GLY A 612 -5.91 -8.39 -17.10
N ALA A 613 -5.44 -7.60 -16.11
CA ALA A 613 -4.38 -6.62 -16.30
C ALA A 613 -3.15 -7.20 -17.00
N TRP A 614 -2.57 -6.49 -17.95
CA TRP A 614 -1.42 -6.86 -18.79
C TRP A 614 -1.64 -8.01 -19.77
N THR A 615 -2.55 -8.94 -19.50
CA THR A 615 -2.81 -10.13 -20.33
C THR A 615 -3.93 -9.87 -21.33
N GLY A 616 -5.08 -9.37 -20.86
CA GLY A 616 -6.26 -9.19 -21.70
C GLY A 616 -6.87 -10.53 -22.15
N LEU A 617 -7.55 -10.51 -23.30
CA LEU A 617 -8.14 -11.70 -23.93
C LEU A 617 -7.07 -12.54 -24.60
N PHE A 618 -7.14 -13.87 -24.43
CA PHE A 618 -6.27 -14.82 -25.10
C PHE A 618 -6.98 -16.15 -25.36
N THR A 619 -6.44 -16.92 -26.30
CA THR A 619 -6.90 -18.28 -26.56
C THR A 619 -5.97 -19.26 -25.86
N MET A 620 -6.52 -20.14 -25.02
CA MET A 620 -5.83 -21.31 -24.50
C MET A 620 -6.13 -22.51 -25.41
N ASP A 621 -5.12 -23.32 -25.74
CA ASP A 621 -5.25 -24.56 -26.49
C ASP A 621 -4.10 -25.53 -26.15
N ALA A 622 -3.87 -26.56 -26.97
CA ALA A 622 -2.81 -27.54 -26.73
C ALA A 622 -1.38 -26.96 -26.77
N ALA A 623 -1.17 -25.82 -27.43
CA ALA A 623 0.13 -25.18 -27.59
C ALA A 623 0.22 -23.82 -26.90
N HIS A 624 -0.88 -23.23 -26.48
CA HIS A 624 -0.95 -21.89 -25.91
C HIS A 624 -1.57 -21.91 -24.52
N ALA A 625 -0.85 -21.39 -23.52
CA ALA A 625 -1.31 -21.08 -22.19
C ALA A 625 -1.36 -19.56 -21.97
N GLU A 626 -1.69 -19.10 -20.78
CA GLU A 626 -1.75 -17.66 -20.43
C GLU A 626 -0.41 -16.98 -20.74
N PRO A 627 -0.36 -15.92 -21.58
CA PRO A 627 0.91 -15.35 -22.04
C PRO A 627 1.61 -14.47 -21.03
N LYS A 628 0.87 -13.84 -20.10
CA LYS A 628 1.35 -12.91 -19.08
C LYS A 628 0.53 -13.01 -17.80
N GLY A 629 1.00 -12.39 -16.75
CA GLY A 629 0.31 -12.25 -15.47
C GLY A 629 1.28 -12.27 -14.30
N TYR A 630 0.89 -11.66 -13.18
CA TYR A 630 1.63 -11.82 -11.95
C TYR A 630 1.10 -13.04 -11.21
N LEU A 631 2.00 -13.95 -10.88
CA LEU A 631 1.65 -15.24 -10.32
C LEU A 631 1.81 -15.23 -8.80
N ALA A 632 0.91 -15.95 -8.12
CA ALA A 632 1.08 -16.37 -6.74
C ALA A 632 0.52 -17.78 -6.58
N ALA A 633 1.14 -18.59 -5.73
CA ALA A 633 0.69 -19.97 -5.52
C ALA A 633 0.81 -20.39 -4.05
N THR A 634 -0.08 -21.30 -3.68
CA THR A 634 -0.04 -22.02 -2.41
C THR A 634 -0.31 -23.50 -2.67
N GLN A 635 0.06 -24.35 -1.72
CA GLN A 635 -0.29 -25.79 -1.78
C GLN A 635 -0.99 -26.18 -0.50
N THR A 636 -2.12 -26.86 -0.64
CA THR A 636 -2.93 -27.38 0.47
C THR A 636 -2.43 -28.76 0.94
N PRO A 637 -2.80 -29.21 2.15
CA PRO A 637 -2.38 -30.52 2.68
C PRO A 637 -2.85 -31.72 1.87
N ASP A 638 -3.82 -31.58 0.97
CA ASP A 638 -4.27 -32.62 0.02
C ASP A 638 -3.40 -32.71 -1.23
N ASN A 639 -2.28 -31.97 -1.27
CA ASN A 639 -1.31 -31.87 -2.35
C ASN A 639 -1.82 -31.13 -3.61
N VAL A 640 -2.91 -30.38 -3.50
CA VAL A 640 -3.37 -29.51 -4.57
C VAL A 640 -2.53 -28.25 -4.62
N ILE A 641 -2.04 -27.92 -5.79
CA ILE A 641 -1.37 -26.66 -6.09
C ILE A 641 -2.43 -25.68 -6.57
N HIS A 642 -2.57 -24.58 -5.87
CA HIS A 642 -3.47 -23.47 -6.19
C HIS A 642 -2.64 -22.30 -6.71
N LEU A 643 -2.81 -21.98 -7.97
CA LEU A 643 -2.13 -20.91 -8.66
C LEU A 643 -3.13 -19.83 -9.06
N ILE A 644 -2.81 -18.58 -8.82
CA ILE A 644 -3.54 -17.44 -9.38
C ILE A 644 -2.61 -16.58 -10.24
N SER A 645 -3.17 -16.06 -11.33
CA SER A 645 -2.59 -14.99 -12.13
C SER A 645 -3.26 -13.65 -11.77
N SER A 646 -3.20 -12.64 -12.63
CA SER A 646 -3.88 -11.36 -12.37
C SER A 646 -5.41 -11.48 -12.32
N ASN A 647 -6.01 -12.49 -12.95
CA ASN A 647 -7.46 -12.68 -13.00
C ASN A 647 -7.92 -14.13 -12.91
N LEU A 648 -7.05 -15.08 -13.25
CA LEU A 648 -7.39 -16.49 -13.37
C LEU A 648 -6.84 -17.32 -12.21
N TYR A 649 -7.61 -18.33 -11.80
CA TYR A 649 -7.24 -19.32 -10.82
C TYR A 649 -7.16 -20.70 -11.48
N TYR A 650 -6.10 -21.43 -11.18
CA TYR A 650 -5.77 -22.77 -11.65
C TYR A 650 -5.64 -23.69 -10.45
N SER A 651 -6.08 -24.95 -10.58
CA SER A 651 -5.80 -26.00 -9.60
C SER A 651 -5.32 -27.27 -10.31
N PHE A 652 -4.25 -27.85 -9.81
CA PHE A 652 -3.61 -29.05 -10.35
C PHE A 652 -2.72 -29.70 -9.30
N ASN A 653 -2.15 -30.87 -9.60
CA ASN A 653 -1.22 -31.55 -8.70
C ASN A 653 0.05 -32.02 -9.41
N ILE A 654 1.04 -32.47 -8.61
CA ILE A 654 2.33 -32.95 -9.12
C ILE A 654 2.16 -34.16 -10.05
N ALA A 655 1.19 -35.06 -9.76
CA ALA A 655 0.93 -36.23 -10.60
C ALA A 655 0.52 -35.84 -12.03
N TRP A 656 -0.24 -34.75 -12.19
CA TRP A 656 -0.56 -34.22 -13.51
C TRP A 656 0.65 -33.60 -14.20
N LEU A 657 1.52 -32.91 -13.45
CA LEU A 657 2.75 -32.34 -14.03
C LEU A 657 3.69 -33.42 -14.57
N GLN A 658 3.68 -34.60 -13.98
CA GLN A 658 4.54 -35.75 -14.34
C GLN A 658 4.02 -36.58 -15.52
N GLN A 659 2.80 -36.38 -15.97
CA GLN A 659 2.25 -36.95 -17.21
C GLN A 659 2.78 -36.19 -18.44
#